data_54869880c154098e073685b3d9178ca2
#
_entry.id   54869880c154098e073685b3d9178ca2
#
_cell.length_a   1.000
_cell.length_b   1.000
_cell.length_c   1.000
_cell.angle_alpha   90.00
_cell.angle_beta   90.00
_cell.angle_gamma   90.00
#
_symmetry.space_group_name_H-M   'P 1'
#
loop_
_entity.id
_entity.type
_entity.pdbx_description
1 polymer ?
#
loop_
_entity_poly.entity_id
_entity_poly.type
_entity_poly.pdbx_seq_one_letter_code
_entity_poly.pdbx_strand_id
1 'polypeptide(L)'
;MRASIKSAPVLCALFSTALFSSVTWACEQPASVCFQNNEGLPLIKDGQPLPIIVSPSADPAVKRVADAFSLDIQRVGGTRADISQAQSLSQPAVIIGVLGEDTVIDELVQKGKLDVSHIKGQWEAYQIAVVKDPAPGVAQALVVVGADRRGAIFGTFAISEQIGVSPWYWFADVPTEQKNNVYITAGSMQDQPKVRYRGIFINDEDPALKGWAQKKFGGVNADMYERMFDLILRLKGNYIWPAMWGKAFHLDDPKNTALADNMGMVMGTSHHEPMTRAHAEWHRKSENPAGGGPWNYETNRENIQKFWRGGIERMMSKGNGKPYESLVTVGMRGDGDEPMSEDTATELLEKVVEDQRAIIADVTGKPAAETPQVWALYKEVQDYYDKGMTVPDDVTLLFADDNWGLVRRLPTKNVDREGGFGVYYHFDYVGVPRNYKWTNTVQIGKVWQQMDLSYARGAKDLWVVNVGDLKPIEFPIDFFLTMAWDPEKMDTQALQEYANNFAKQSFGTGLANEIGDLLQRYGTFAAMRKPELLNQHTFSVGEISAPKLKAGEFYQHYVKWQKLEADMQKVKAKTEPEHYPAFFQLVEWPIASMSNLYEMYFAAAWNQKLVDAGDARANYFKKIVEKNFAKDKALTDKYHSINDGKWDGMINQVHMNYVTWNDPDQQTMPTVSAIHSAKNDIDVAFEESPLPPSTQIIQAADYIKASDNDEMEWTKVEHLGQAKAGVVILPQGSGPTSIDDNVSLTYELTQPYYGDATFTIELSPTLDTYARGGIRIAVAIDDRPAETLSFDLHATGGAQHTPEQKAWAQAVINNKHSLQWNVQDLKKGSHKLTVYRIDDNVVLEKLKIEFEQKAEPEAESEFAVSRFFSKLFGSN
;
A
#
# COMPACT_ATOMS: atom_id res chain seq x y z
N MET A 1 76.26 -17.64 -6.18
CA MET A 1 75.73 -17.89 -7.55
C MET A 1 74.29 -17.64 -7.62
N ARG A 2 73.94 -16.85 -8.60
CA ARG A 2 72.59 -16.40 -9.03
C ARG A 2 72.10 -15.05 -8.44
N ALA A 3 72.22 -14.08 -9.30
CA ALA A 3 71.76 -12.72 -9.17
C ALA A 3 70.27 -12.60 -9.30
N SER A 4 69.70 -11.70 -8.52
CA SER A 4 68.34 -11.30 -8.57
C SER A 4 68.25 -9.95 -9.34
N ILE A 5 67.52 -9.93 -10.43
CA ILE A 5 67.19 -8.76 -11.22
C ILE A 5 65.85 -8.21 -10.74
N LYS A 6 65.90 -6.98 -10.23
CA LYS A 6 64.71 -6.19 -9.95
C LYS A 6 64.21 -5.49 -11.22
N SER A 7 63.01 -5.76 -11.65
CA SER A 7 62.30 -5.00 -12.67
C SER A 7 61.21 -4.12 -12.01
N ALA A 8 61.26 -2.82 -12.26
CA ALA A 8 60.26 -1.86 -11.87
C ALA A 8 59.04 -1.90 -12.85
N PRO A 9 57.83 -1.73 -12.40
CA PRO A 9 56.71 -1.55 -13.31
C PRO A 9 56.53 -0.08 -13.72
N VAL A 10 56.49 0.10 -15.03
CA VAL A 10 56.05 1.34 -15.70
C VAL A 10 54.54 1.50 -15.51
N LEU A 11 54.12 2.60 -14.93
CA LEU A 11 52.73 2.98 -14.76
C LEU A 11 52.21 3.57 -16.11
N CYS A 12 51.48 2.78 -16.91
CA CYS A 12 50.70 3.28 -18.02
C CYS A 12 49.28 3.64 -17.50
N ALA A 13 49.02 4.94 -17.33
CA ALA A 13 47.69 5.44 -17.08
C ALA A 13 46.88 5.36 -18.40
N LEU A 14 46.02 4.36 -18.50
CA LEU A 14 44.94 4.28 -19.49
C LEU A 14 43.73 5.04 -18.95
N PHE A 15 43.48 6.24 -19.45
CA PHE A 15 42.20 6.91 -19.34
C PHE A 15 41.16 6.09 -20.15
N SER A 16 40.43 5.24 -19.49
CA SER A 16 39.21 4.66 -20.03
C SER A 16 38.10 5.68 -19.90
N THR A 17 37.79 6.37 -20.97
CA THR A 17 36.51 7.05 -21.15
C THR A 17 35.44 5.98 -21.20
N ALA A 18 34.80 5.72 -20.05
CA ALA A 18 33.58 4.96 -20.00
C ALA A 18 32.48 5.80 -20.66
N LEU A 19 32.25 5.54 -21.91
CA LEU A 19 30.98 5.89 -22.56
C LEU A 19 29.89 5.09 -21.82
N PHE A 20 29.13 5.77 -20.98
CA PHE A 20 27.84 5.25 -20.54
C PHE A 20 26.92 5.17 -21.73
N SER A 21 26.95 4.06 -22.45
CA SER A 21 25.87 3.66 -23.34
C SER A 21 24.66 3.43 -22.44
N SER A 22 23.66 4.26 -22.55
CA SER A 22 22.32 3.99 -22.04
C SER A 22 21.84 2.71 -22.75
N VAL A 23 21.93 1.59 -22.07
CA VAL A 23 21.52 0.29 -22.58
C VAL A 23 20.01 0.31 -22.74
N THR A 24 19.52 0.27 -23.94
CA THR A 24 18.11 0.06 -24.29
C THR A 24 17.79 -1.42 -24.14
N TRP A 25 17.59 -1.87 -22.92
CA TRP A 25 17.28 -3.27 -22.58
C TRP A 25 15.99 -3.80 -23.23
N ALA A 26 15.06 -2.91 -23.58
CA ALA A 26 13.75 -3.27 -24.14
C ALA A 26 13.83 -4.03 -25.48
N CYS A 27 14.86 -3.82 -26.30
CA CYS A 27 14.97 -4.48 -27.62
C CYS A 27 15.67 -5.84 -27.58
N GLU A 28 16.14 -6.30 -26.40
CA GLU A 28 16.87 -7.57 -26.23
C GLU A 28 15.98 -8.69 -25.66
N GLN A 29 14.85 -8.31 -25.01
CA GLN A 29 13.94 -9.29 -24.44
C GLN A 29 13.04 -9.91 -25.52
N PRO A 30 12.72 -11.21 -25.42
CA PRO A 30 11.83 -11.87 -26.37
C PRO A 30 10.38 -11.35 -26.26
N ALA A 31 9.70 -11.24 -27.40
CA ALA A 31 8.31 -10.81 -27.52
C ALA A 31 7.99 -9.51 -26.76
N SER A 32 8.94 -8.58 -26.73
CA SER A 32 8.82 -7.29 -26.07
C SER A 32 8.75 -6.12 -27.06
N VAL A 33 8.22 -4.99 -26.63
CA VAL A 33 8.10 -3.78 -27.42
C VAL A 33 9.46 -3.11 -27.62
N CYS A 34 9.74 -2.70 -28.85
CA CYS A 34 10.93 -1.95 -29.22
C CYS A 34 10.58 -0.78 -30.16
N PHE A 35 11.09 0.41 -29.90
CA PHE A 35 10.82 1.62 -30.69
C PHE A 35 11.91 1.92 -31.74
N GLN A 36 13.04 1.24 -31.67
CA GLN A 36 14.23 1.55 -32.48
C GLN A 36 14.68 0.43 -33.42
N ASN A 37 14.10 -0.76 -33.31
CA ASN A 37 14.54 -1.94 -34.05
C ASN A 37 13.60 -2.27 -35.19
N ASN A 38 14.11 -2.25 -36.43
CA ASN A 38 13.40 -2.60 -37.66
C ASN A 38 13.35 -4.11 -37.93
N GLU A 39 13.98 -4.95 -37.13
CA GLU A 39 14.06 -6.41 -37.34
C GLU A 39 12.90 -7.16 -36.68
N GLY A 40 12.13 -6.51 -35.77
CA GLY A 40 10.95 -7.09 -35.15
C GLY A 40 9.70 -7.07 -36.01
N LEU A 41 8.63 -7.71 -35.51
CA LEU A 41 7.30 -7.59 -36.09
C LEU A 41 6.79 -6.14 -35.91
N PRO A 42 6.49 -5.39 -37.01
CA PRO A 42 5.97 -4.05 -36.88
C PRO A 42 4.52 -4.09 -36.38
N LEU A 43 4.30 -3.73 -35.11
CA LEU A 43 2.95 -3.55 -34.53
C LEU A 43 2.30 -2.28 -35.11
N ILE A 44 3.09 -1.20 -35.15
CA ILE A 44 2.72 0.07 -35.84
C ILE A 44 3.88 0.42 -36.74
N LYS A 45 3.60 0.72 -38.03
CA LYS A 45 4.59 1.16 -38.99
C LYS A 45 4.07 2.36 -39.75
N ASP A 46 4.81 3.47 -39.70
CA ASP A 46 4.44 4.74 -40.33
C ASP A 46 3.01 5.18 -39.92
N GLY A 47 2.65 5.00 -38.64
CA GLY A 47 1.34 5.30 -38.10
C GLY A 47 0.23 4.30 -38.47
N GLN A 48 0.55 3.24 -39.22
CA GLN A 48 -0.40 2.21 -39.62
C GLN A 48 -0.24 0.96 -38.75
N PRO A 49 -1.28 0.57 -37.98
CA PRO A 49 -1.22 -0.59 -37.10
C PRO A 49 -1.49 -1.91 -37.82
N LEU A 50 -1.02 -3.02 -37.26
CA LEU A 50 -1.51 -4.34 -37.62
C LEU A 50 -2.99 -4.49 -37.26
N PRO A 51 -3.78 -5.20 -38.06
CA PRO A 51 -5.14 -5.56 -37.70
C PRO A 51 -5.14 -6.56 -36.52
N ILE A 52 -6.21 -6.53 -35.79
CA ILE A 52 -6.46 -7.44 -34.68
C ILE A 52 -7.46 -8.51 -35.11
N ILE A 53 -7.18 -9.76 -34.80
CA ILE A 53 -8.09 -10.90 -35.03
C ILE A 53 -8.52 -11.49 -33.68
N VAL A 54 -9.81 -11.66 -33.50
CA VAL A 54 -10.43 -12.42 -32.41
C VAL A 54 -11.36 -13.47 -32.99
N SER A 55 -11.55 -14.60 -32.29
CA SER A 55 -12.51 -15.60 -32.71
C SER A 55 -13.93 -15.04 -32.68
N PRO A 56 -14.82 -15.40 -33.65
CA PRO A 56 -16.24 -15.08 -33.55
C PRO A 56 -16.90 -15.59 -32.27
N SER A 57 -16.44 -16.75 -31.78
CA SER A 57 -16.90 -17.37 -30.53
C SER A 57 -16.21 -16.87 -29.27
N ALA A 58 -15.25 -15.94 -29.37
CA ALA A 58 -14.51 -15.44 -28.21
C ALA A 58 -15.45 -14.87 -27.12
N ASP A 59 -15.04 -15.08 -25.86
CA ASP A 59 -15.70 -14.50 -24.70
C ASP A 59 -15.89 -12.98 -24.86
N PRO A 60 -17.00 -12.38 -24.42
CA PRO A 60 -17.23 -10.95 -24.48
C PRO A 60 -16.06 -10.13 -23.88
N ALA A 61 -15.43 -10.60 -22.80
CA ALA A 61 -14.31 -9.92 -22.19
C ALA A 61 -13.07 -9.87 -23.11
N VAL A 62 -12.81 -10.93 -23.86
CA VAL A 62 -11.73 -10.98 -24.88
C VAL A 62 -12.01 -10.02 -26.03
N LYS A 63 -13.26 -9.91 -26.47
CA LYS A 63 -13.66 -8.93 -27.50
C LYS A 63 -13.49 -7.49 -27.00
N ARG A 64 -13.85 -7.23 -25.73
CA ARG A 64 -13.68 -5.90 -25.12
C ARG A 64 -12.22 -5.51 -24.95
N VAL A 65 -11.35 -6.43 -24.52
CA VAL A 65 -9.93 -6.09 -24.42
C VAL A 65 -9.29 -5.87 -25.77
N ALA A 66 -9.71 -6.57 -26.83
CA ALA A 66 -9.26 -6.29 -28.20
C ALA A 66 -9.69 -4.88 -28.65
N ASP A 67 -10.91 -4.43 -28.31
CA ASP A 67 -11.38 -3.08 -28.57
C ASP A 67 -10.57 -2.04 -27.78
N ALA A 68 -10.33 -2.28 -26.47
CA ALA A 68 -9.50 -1.43 -25.64
C ALA A 68 -8.07 -1.32 -26.18
N PHE A 69 -7.48 -2.44 -26.62
CA PHE A 69 -6.14 -2.45 -27.24
C PHE A 69 -6.09 -1.69 -28.56
N SER A 70 -7.13 -1.81 -29.40
CA SER A 70 -7.25 -1.02 -30.64
C SER A 70 -7.29 0.49 -30.34
N LEU A 71 -7.94 0.90 -29.23
CA LEU A 71 -7.92 2.29 -28.76
C LEU A 71 -6.54 2.69 -28.22
N ASP A 72 -5.84 1.78 -27.55
CA ASP A 72 -4.48 2.04 -27.03
C ASP A 72 -3.49 2.22 -28.19
N ILE A 73 -3.59 1.38 -29.23
CA ILE A 73 -2.83 1.55 -30.47
C ILE A 73 -3.12 2.92 -31.09
N GLN A 74 -4.38 3.38 -31.09
CA GLN A 74 -4.72 4.70 -31.62
C GLN A 74 -4.10 5.83 -30.77
N ARG A 75 -4.06 5.70 -29.45
CA ARG A 75 -3.39 6.68 -28.57
C ARG A 75 -1.92 6.82 -28.91
N VAL A 76 -1.26 5.69 -29.20
CA VAL A 76 0.17 5.66 -29.52
C VAL A 76 0.47 6.02 -30.96
N GLY A 77 -0.22 5.42 -31.91
CA GLY A 77 0.08 5.51 -33.35
C GLY A 77 -0.78 6.50 -34.13
N GLY A 78 -1.80 7.10 -33.50
CA GLY A 78 -2.75 8.01 -34.16
C GLY A 78 -3.87 7.31 -34.95
N THR A 79 -3.68 6.07 -35.39
CA THR A 79 -4.66 5.29 -36.16
C THR A 79 -5.16 4.10 -35.36
N ARG A 80 -6.47 3.89 -35.38
CA ARG A 80 -7.09 2.74 -34.70
C ARG A 80 -6.83 1.46 -35.51
N ALA A 81 -6.48 0.35 -34.83
CA ALA A 81 -6.36 -0.95 -35.45
C ALA A 81 -7.73 -1.51 -35.83
N ASP A 82 -7.86 -2.04 -37.07
CA ASP A 82 -9.08 -2.75 -37.49
C ASP A 82 -9.21 -4.06 -36.74
N ILE A 83 -10.42 -4.33 -36.21
CA ILE A 83 -10.74 -5.59 -35.54
C ILE A 83 -11.60 -6.43 -36.47
N SER A 84 -11.15 -7.66 -36.75
CA SER A 84 -11.93 -8.64 -37.49
C SER A 84 -12.20 -9.89 -36.68
N GLN A 85 -13.41 -10.44 -36.84
CA GLN A 85 -13.78 -11.74 -36.28
C GLN A 85 -13.54 -12.81 -37.36
N ALA A 86 -12.38 -13.48 -37.29
CA ALA A 86 -11.98 -14.45 -38.33
C ALA A 86 -11.51 -15.77 -37.69
N GLN A 87 -11.69 -16.86 -38.45
CA GLN A 87 -11.22 -18.21 -38.07
C GLN A 87 -9.98 -18.64 -38.85
N SER A 88 -9.41 -17.73 -39.65
CA SER A 88 -8.19 -17.99 -40.44
C SER A 88 -7.37 -16.71 -40.61
N LEU A 89 -6.08 -16.88 -40.80
CA LEU A 89 -5.12 -15.79 -40.98
C LEU A 89 -4.72 -15.65 -42.44
N SER A 90 -4.88 -14.46 -43.03
CA SER A 90 -4.55 -14.16 -44.44
C SER A 90 -3.49 -13.06 -44.60
N GLN A 91 -3.12 -12.36 -43.52
CA GLN A 91 -2.11 -11.31 -43.50
C GLN A 91 -1.48 -11.22 -42.08
N PRO A 92 -0.34 -10.54 -41.92
CA PRO A 92 0.18 -10.25 -40.58
C PRO A 92 -0.87 -9.57 -39.71
N ALA A 93 -1.02 -10.03 -38.48
CA ALA A 93 -2.04 -9.54 -37.54
C ALA A 93 -1.61 -9.77 -36.09
N VAL A 94 -2.33 -9.13 -35.17
CA VAL A 94 -2.35 -9.47 -33.73
C VAL A 94 -3.51 -10.42 -33.51
N ILE A 95 -3.26 -11.60 -32.94
CA ILE A 95 -4.27 -12.62 -32.62
C ILE A 95 -4.43 -12.61 -31.11
N ILE A 96 -5.65 -12.36 -30.64
CA ILE A 96 -5.97 -12.35 -29.20
C ILE A 96 -7.02 -13.42 -28.92
N GLY A 97 -6.71 -14.39 -28.08
CA GLY A 97 -7.65 -15.48 -27.79
C GLY A 97 -7.32 -16.32 -26.57
N VAL A 98 -8.14 -17.30 -26.34
CA VAL A 98 -8.05 -18.26 -25.22
C VAL A 98 -7.75 -19.64 -25.76
N LEU A 99 -6.85 -20.35 -25.09
CA LEU A 99 -6.45 -21.70 -25.45
C LEU A 99 -7.66 -22.67 -25.41
N GLY A 100 -7.91 -23.38 -26.53
CA GLY A 100 -9.04 -24.30 -26.67
C GLY A 100 -10.37 -23.63 -27.06
N GLU A 101 -10.40 -22.31 -27.23
CA GLU A 101 -11.58 -21.53 -27.64
C GLU A 101 -11.34 -20.74 -28.95
N ASP A 102 -10.11 -20.69 -29.43
CA ASP A 102 -9.72 -19.96 -30.65
C ASP A 102 -9.14 -20.89 -31.72
N THR A 103 -9.84 -21.01 -32.82
CA THR A 103 -9.46 -21.92 -33.93
C THR A 103 -8.06 -21.62 -34.47
N VAL A 104 -7.68 -20.33 -34.63
CA VAL A 104 -6.38 -19.94 -35.18
C VAL A 104 -5.25 -20.32 -34.21
N ILE A 105 -5.44 -20.05 -32.94
CA ILE A 105 -4.47 -20.40 -31.89
C ILE A 105 -4.30 -21.91 -31.79
N ASP A 106 -5.43 -22.65 -31.74
CA ASP A 106 -5.41 -24.09 -31.60
C ASP A 106 -4.75 -24.80 -32.79
N GLU A 107 -4.95 -24.26 -34.00
CA GLU A 107 -4.22 -24.75 -35.20
C GLU A 107 -2.70 -24.49 -35.08
N LEU A 108 -2.27 -23.33 -34.57
CA LEU A 108 -0.84 -23.04 -34.41
C LEU A 108 -0.21 -24.02 -33.37
N VAL A 109 -0.92 -24.31 -32.31
CA VAL A 109 -0.50 -25.31 -31.30
C VAL A 109 -0.43 -26.70 -31.91
N GLN A 110 -1.47 -27.15 -32.60
CA GLN A 110 -1.51 -28.47 -33.25
C GLN A 110 -0.41 -28.66 -34.30
N LYS A 111 -0.06 -27.59 -35.00
CA LYS A 111 1.03 -27.59 -36.02
C LYS A 111 2.43 -27.44 -35.38
N GLY A 112 2.53 -27.35 -34.07
CA GLY A 112 3.80 -27.18 -33.33
C GLY A 112 4.48 -25.83 -33.57
N LYS A 113 3.72 -24.80 -33.98
CA LYS A 113 4.23 -23.44 -34.22
C LYS A 113 4.14 -22.54 -32.99
N LEU A 114 3.33 -22.93 -32.03
CA LEU A 114 3.15 -22.25 -30.73
C LEU A 114 3.16 -23.32 -29.63
N ASP A 115 4.13 -23.22 -28.73
CA ASP A 115 4.18 -24.05 -27.52
C ASP A 115 3.51 -23.30 -26.36
N VAL A 116 2.45 -23.87 -25.84
CA VAL A 116 1.63 -23.30 -24.73
C VAL A 116 1.64 -24.20 -23.49
N SER A 117 2.55 -25.17 -23.44
CA SER A 117 2.63 -26.18 -22.37
C SER A 117 2.75 -25.53 -20.97
N HIS A 118 3.40 -24.39 -20.88
CA HIS A 118 3.66 -23.69 -19.61
C HIS A 118 2.44 -22.91 -19.06
N ILE A 119 1.49 -22.53 -19.91
CA ILE A 119 0.30 -21.79 -19.47
C ILE A 119 -0.95 -22.68 -19.36
N LYS A 120 -0.94 -23.85 -19.97
CA LYS A 120 -2.11 -24.74 -20.03
C LYS A 120 -2.59 -25.15 -18.66
N GLY A 121 -3.84 -24.79 -18.33
CA GLY A 121 -4.47 -25.11 -17.05
C GLY A 121 -3.98 -24.24 -15.88
N GLN A 122 -3.14 -23.24 -16.14
CA GLN A 122 -2.71 -22.29 -15.12
C GLN A 122 -3.70 -21.13 -15.01
N TRP A 123 -4.02 -20.72 -13.79
CA TRP A 123 -4.94 -19.63 -13.50
C TRP A 123 -4.40 -18.31 -14.06
N GLU A 124 -5.17 -17.68 -14.95
CA GLU A 124 -4.89 -16.37 -15.55
C GLU A 124 -3.52 -16.21 -16.23
N ALA A 125 -2.87 -17.33 -16.52
CA ALA A 125 -1.60 -17.31 -17.24
C ALA A 125 -1.78 -16.87 -18.69
N TYR A 126 -0.77 -16.19 -19.22
CA TYR A 126 -0.75 -15.79 -20.62
C TYR A 126 0.62 -16.00 -21.25
N GLN A 127 0.60 -16.06 -22.58
CA GLN A 127 1.81 -16.03 -23.41
C GLN A 127 1.64 -15.01 -24.53
N ILE A 128 2.69 -14.25 -24.76
CA ILE A 128 2.86 -13.37 -25.92
C ILE A 128 3.95 -13.98 -26.80
N ALA A 129 3.69 -14.17 -28.08
CA ALA A 129 4.65 -14.79 -28.99
C ALA A 129 4.60 -14.18 -30.39
N VAL A 130 5.75 -13.98 -31.01
CA VAL A 130 5.88 -13.69 -32.45
C VAL A 130 6.07 -14.99 -33.19
N VAL A 131 5.01 -15.48 -33.83
CA VAL A 131 4.99 -16.74 -34.55
C VAL A 131 5.40 -16.52 -36.02
N LYS A 132 6.42 -17.26 -36.49
CA LYS A 132 6.88 -17.27 -37.88
C LYS A 132 6.02 -18.21 -38.73
N ASP A 133 5.75 -17.81 -39.99
CA ASP A 133 4.97 -18.55 -40.98
C ASP A 133 3.66 -19.14 -40.36
N PRO A 134 2.81 -18.34 -39.67
CA PRO A 134 1.64 -18.84 -38.97
C PRO A 134 0.61 -19.45 -39.93
N ALA A 135 0.53 -18.94 -41.16
CA ALA A 135 -0.33 -19.43 -42.22
C ALA A 135 0.34 -19.26 -43.60
N PRO A 136 -0.13 -19.98 -44.65
CA PRO A 136 0.42 -19.82 -46.02
C PRO A 136 0.38 -18.35 -46.50
N GLY A 137 1.55 -17.82 -46.83
CA GLY A 137 1.70 -16.44 -47.30
C GLY A 137 1.77 -15.37 -46.22
N VAL A 138 1.73 -15.73 -44.94
CA VAL A 138 1.87 -14.81 -43.80
C VAL A 138 3.21 -15.03 -43.12
N ALA A 139 4.11 -14.07 -43.19
CA ALA A 139 5.47 -14.21 -42.66
C ALA A 139 5.53 -14.29 -41.13
N GLN A 140 4.73 -13.46 -40.44
CA GLN A 140 4.70 -13.39 -38.97
C GLN A 140 3.32 -12.96 -38.47
N ALA A 141 3.00 -13.35 -37.22
CA ALA A 141 1.88 -12.82 -36.47
C ALA A 141 2.28 -12.67 -34.99
N LEU A 142 1.69 -11.68 -34.30
CA LEU A 142 1.73 -11.56 -32.87
C LEU A 142 0.57 -12.35 -32.28
N VAL A 143 0.85 -13.27 -31.38
CA VAL A 143 -0.16 -14.06 -30.69
C VAL A 143 -0.15 -13.70 -29.20
N VAL A 144 -1.31 -13.31 -28.70
CA VAL A 144 -1.59 -13.14 -27.28
C VAL A 144 -2.60 -14.23 -26.89
N VAL A 145 -2.13 -15.25 -26.19
CA VAL A 145 -2.94 -16.38 -25.76
C VAL A 145 -3.04 -16.46 -24.26
N GLY A 146 -4.27 -16.49 -23.74
CA GLY A 146 -4.56 -16.77 -22.34
C GLY A 146 -4.87 -18.23 -22.10
N ALA A 147 -4.48 -18.75 -20.94
CA ALA A 147 -4.98 -20.03 -20.43
C ALA A 147 -6.49 -19.99 -20.15
N ASP A 148 -6.99 -18.80 -19.85
CA ASP A 148 -8.39 -18.43 -19.68
C ASP A 148 -8.64 -17.00 -20.19
N ARG A 149 -9.89 -16.49 -20.05
CA ARG A 149 -10.28 -15.17 -20.54
C ARG A 149 -9.46 -14.03 -19.94
N ARG A 150 -9.09 -14.12 -18.64
CA ARG A 150 -8.29 -13.09 -17.97
C ARG A 150 -6.82 -13.17 -18.35
N GLY A 151 -6.29 -14.35 -18.58
CA GLY A 151 -4.95 -14.46 -19.18
C GLY A 151 -4.85 -13.72 -20.51
N ALA A 152 -5.83 -13.84 -21.39
CA ALA A 152 -5.87 -13.07 -22.65
C ALA A 152 -5.96 -11.54 -22.39
N ILE A 153 -6.73 -11.10 -21.40
CA ILE A 153 -6.85 -9.70 -20.99
C ILE A 153 -5.50 -9.17 -20.48
N PHE A 154 -4.87 -9.87 -19.55
CA PHE A 154 -3.61 -9.43 -18.95
C PHE A 154 -2.45 -9.44 -19.93
N GLY A 155 -2.37 -10.44 -20.81
CA GLY A 155 -1.39 -10.45 -21.89
C GLY A 155 -1.55 -9.29 -22.86
N THR A 156 -2.80 -8.93 -23.18
CA THR A 156 -3.10 -7.78 -24.04
C THR A 156 -2.71 -6.46 -23.36
N PHE A 157 -3.10 -6.25 -22.09
CA PHE A 157 -2.73 -5.05 -21.37
C PHE A 157 -1.24 -4.96 -21.04
N ALA A 158 -0.52 -6.08 -20.95
CA ALA A 158 0.93 -6.07 -20.85
C ALA A 158 1.60 -5.45 -22.10
N ILE A 159 1.00 -5.64 -23.30
CA ILE A 159 1.47 -4.95 -24.49
C ILE A 159 1.05 -3.49 -24.47
N SER A 160 -0.19 -3.17 -24.04
CA SER A 160 -0.66 -1.78 -23.91
C SER A 160 0.28 -0.96 -23.02
N GLU A 161 0.70 -1.51 -21.89
CA GLU A 161 1.65 -0.88 -20.98
C GLU A 161 3.03 -0.68 -21.67
N GLN A 162 3.55 -1.70 -22.33
CA GLN A 162 4.85 -1.63 -23.01
C GLN A 162 4.87 -0.64 -24.17
N ILE A 163 3.76 -0.44 -24.90
CA ILE A 163 3.68 0.58 -25.96
C ILE A 163 3.54 2.00 -25.40
N GLY A 164 3.43 2.17 -24.08
CA GLY A 164 3.42 3.45 -23.39
C GLY A 164 2.05 3.95 -22.93
N VAL A 165 1.03 3.09 -22.88
CA VAL A 165 -0.28 3.45 -22.31
C VAL A 165 -0.30 3.11 -20.82
N SER A 166 -0.21 4.12 -19.96
CA SER A 166 -0.29 3.97 -18.53
C SER A 166 -1.66 3.42 -18.10
N PRO A 167 -1.75 2.54 -17.09
CA PRO A 167 -3.02 2.19 -16.46
C PRO A 167 -3.80 3.42 -15.98
N TRP A 168 -3.08 4.48 -15.59
CA TRP A 168 -3.62 5.73 -15.06
C TRP A 168 -3.99 6.76 -16.13
N TYR A 169 -3.99 6.37 -17.42
CA TYR A 169 -4.30 7.28 -18.53
C TYR A 169 -5.64 8.02 -18.32
N TRP A 170 -6.61 7.36 -17.73
CA TRP A 170 -7.92 7.95 -17.48
C TRP A 170 -8.04 8.51 -16.06
N PHE A 171 -7.71 7.73 -15.00
CA PHE A 171 -7.93 8.13 -13.61
C PHE A 171 -6.93 9.15 -13.05
N ALA A 172 -5.78 9.34 -13.70
CA ALA A 172 -4.82 10.38 -13.32
C ALA A 172 -4.43 11.27 -14.52
N ASP A 173 -5.12 11.14 -15.65
CA ASP A 173 -4.87 11.93 -16.87
C ASP A 173 -3.42 11.81 -17.37
N VAL A 174 -2.79 10.66 -17.20
CA VAL A 174 -1.44 10.40 -17.70
C VAL A 174 -1.49 10.37 -19.23
N PRO A 175 -0.76 11.26 -19.93
CA PRO A 175 -0.78 11.31 -21.39
C PRO A 175 -0.04 10.12 -21.99
N THR A 176 -0.40 9.76 -23.23
CA THR A 176 0.29 8.74 -24.00
C THR A 176 1.16 9.40 -25.05
N GLU A 177 2.46 9.12 -25.06
CA GLU A 177 3.37 9.64 -26.08
C GLU A 177 3.11 8.98 -27.42
N GLN A 178 2.97 9.77 -28.49
CA GLN A 178 2.77 9.24 -29.84
C GLN A 178 4.06 8.71 -30.45
N LYS A 179 3.97 7.56 -31.12
CA LYS A 179 5.05 6.86 -31.81
C LYS A 179 4.60 6.40 -33.20
N ASN A 180 5.29 6.82 -34.23
CA ASN A 180 4.98 6.40 -35.60
C ASN A 180 5.38 4.94 -35.88
N ASN A 181 6.33 4.40 -35.13
CA ASN A 181 6.85 3.05 -35.34
C ASN A 181 6.97 2.34 -33.98
N VAL A 182 6.39 1.14 -33.90
CA VAL A 182 6.45 0.24 -32.75
C VAL A 182 6.66 -1.16 -33.25
N TYR A 183 7.65 -1.87 -32.72
CA TYR A 183 8.00 -3.23 -33.12
C TYR A 183 7.90 -4.17 -31.94
N ILE A 184 7.66 -5.45 -32.22
CA ILE A 184 7.73 -6.53 -31.22
C ILE A 184 8.91 -7.42 -31.59
N THR A 185 9.81 -7.65 -30.63
CA THR A 185 10.97 -8.53 -30.82
C THR A 185 10.53 -9.98 -31.03
N ALA A 186 11.35 -10.77 -31.71
CA ALA A 186 11.08 -12.19 -31.92
C ALA A 186 11.12 -12.99 -30.60
N GLY A 187 10.44 -14.15 -30.61
CA GLY A 187 10.43 -15.06 -29.46
C GLY A 187 9.09 -15.10 -28.76
N SER A 188 9.10 -15.58 -27.52
CA SER A 188 7.90 -15.64 -26.67
C SER A 188 8.23 -15.30 -25.23
N MET A 189 7.26 -14.72 -24.54
CA MET A 189 7.26 -14.50 -23.09
C MET A 189 5.97 -15.02 -22.49
N GLN A 190 6.02 -15.38 -21.23
CA GLN A 190 4.85 -15.84 -20.46
C GLN A 190 4.88 -15.23 -19.06
N ASP A 191 3.70 -15.11 -18.47
CA ASP A 191 3.55 -14.63 -17.11
C ASP A 191 2.25 -15.15 -16.49
N GLN A 192 2.19 -15.16 -15.16
CA GLN A 192 1.01 -15.60 -14.41
C GLN A 192 1.01 -14.99 -13.01
N PRO A 193 -0.17 -14.78 -12.39
CA PRO A 193 -0.23 -14.24 -11.05
C PRO A 193 0.15 -15.28 -9.99
N LYS A 194 0.71 -14.79 -8.89
CA LYS A 194 1.01 -15.57 -7.69
C LYS A 194 -0.09 -15.50 -6.63
N VAL A 195 -0.81 -14.39 -6.55
CA VAL A 195 -2.01 -14.26 -5.72
C VAL A 195 -3.23 -14.45 -6.61
N ARG A 196 -4.17 -15.32 -6.20
CA ARG A 196 -5.30 -15.74 -7.05
C ARG A 196 -6.29 -14.62 -7.31
N TYR A 197 -6.83 -13.99 -6.26
CA TYR A 197 -7.73 -12.84 -6.35
C TYR A 197 -7.02 -11.59 -5.86
N ARG A 198 -7.01 -10.55 -6.68
CA ARG A 198 -6.28 -9.30 -6.45
C ARG A 198 -7.22 -8.14 -6.73
N GLY A 199 -7.54 -7.35 -5.72
CA GLY A 199 -8.55 -6.32 -5.95
C GLY A 199 -8.58 -5.21 -4.93
N ILE A 200 -9.55 -4.35 -5.16
CA ILE A 200 -9.81 -3.18 -4.32
C ILE A 200 -11.23 -3.23 -3.76
N PHE A 201 -11.41 -2.54 -2.65
CA PHE A 201 -12.72 -2.22 -2.08
C PHE A 201 -12.96 -0.72 -2.20
N ILE A 202 -14.00 -0.33 -2.92
CA ILE A 202 -14.48 1.05 -3.01
C ILE A 202 -15.40 1.28 -1.83
N ASN A 203 -14.87 1.83 -0.75
CA ASN A 203 -15.65 2.02 0.45
C ASN A 203 -16.64 3.18 0.33
N ASP A 204 -16.34 4.24 -0.46
CA ASP A 204 -17.22 5.38 -0.77
C ASP A 204 -17.87 5.99 0.49
N GLU A 205 -17.04 6.48 1.39
CA GLU A 205 -17.47 7.01 2.69
C GLU A 205 -18.13 8.41 2.61
N ASP A 206 -18.51 8.87 1.43
CA ASP A 206 -19.11 10.18 1.20
C ASP A 206 -18.30 11.36 1.84
N PRO A 207 -18.16 12.54 1.23
CA PRO A 207 -18.86 13.01 0.04
C PRO A 207 -18.09 12.93 -1.28
N ALA A 208 -16.87 12.42 -1.31
CA ALA A 208 -15.96 12.58 -2.45
C ALA A 208 -16.39 11.78 -3.69
N LEU A 209 -16.19 10.47 -3.73
CA LEU A 209 -16.49 9.64 -4.90
C LEU A 209 -17.95 9.76 -5.32
N LYS A 210 -18.88 9.67 -4.37
CA LYS A 210 -20.32 9.79 -4.65
C LYS A 210 -20.67 11.15 -5.25
N GLY A 211 -20.14 12.24 -4.69
CA GLY A 211 -20.39 13.60 -5.20
C GLY A 211 -19.85 13.78 -6.61
N TRP A 212 -18.63 13.30 -6.87
CA TRP A 212 -18.03 13.28 -8.18
C TRP A 212 -18.81 12.41 -9.18
N ALA A 213 -19.13 11.17 -8.81
CA ALA A 213 -19.87 10.25 -9.67
C ALA A 213 -21.25 10.81 -10.05
N GLN A 214 -21.93 11.48 -9.11
CA GLN A 214 -23.20 12.13 -9.37
C GLN A 214 -23.06 13.24 -10.43
N LYS A 215 -21.99 14.04 -10.36
CA LYS A 215 -21.74 15.13 -11.34
C LYS A 215 -21.30 14.58 -12.69
N LYS A 216 -20.43 13.56 -12.69
CA LYS A 216 -19.79 13.06 -13.91
C LYS A 216 -20.64 12.05 -14.69
N PHE A 217 -21.33 11.15 -13.99
CA PHE A 217 -22.03 9.99 -14.56
C PHE A 217 -23.53 9.96 -14.20
N GLY A 218 -24.01 10.91 -13.37
CA GLY A 218 -25.36 10.87 -12.85
C GLY A 218 -25.57 9.93 -11.68
N GLY A 219 -24.51 9.29 -11.19
CA GLY A 219 -24.53 8.37 -10.05
C GLY A 219 -23.39 7.34 -10.09
N VAL A 220 -23.34 6.50 -9.07
CA VAL A 220 -22.45 5.33 -9.00
C VAL A 220 -23.10 4.21 -9.81
N ASN A 221 -22.81 4.15 -11.11
CA ASN A 221 -23.51 3.33 -12.11
C ASN A 221 -22.51 2.60 -13.04
N ALA A 222 -23.04 1.91 -14.05
CA ALA A 222 -22.23 1.13 -14.99
C ALA A 222 -21.19 1.95 -15.74
N ASP A 223 -21.49 3.20 -16.11
CA ASP A 223 -20.54 4.06 -16.83
C ASP A 223 -19.32 4.41 -15.96
N MET A 224 -19.53 4.60 -14.65
CA MET A 224 -18.44 4.77 -13.69
C MET A 224 -17.66 3.46 -13.47
N TYR A 225 -18.36 2.36 -13.23
CA TYR A 225 -17.73 1.06 -13.00
C TYR A 225 -16.95 0.56 -14.21
N GLU A 226 -17.37 0.88 -15.43
CA GLU A 226 -16.60 0.54 -16.63
C GLU A 226 -15.18 1.12 -16.58
N ARG A 227 -15.04 2.36 -16.11
CA ARG A 227 -13.72 3.00 -15.94
C ARG A 227 -12.92 2.36 -14.82
N MET A 228 -13.58 2.01 -13.71
CA MET A 228 -12.91 1.32 -12.59
C MET A 228 -12.44 -0.09 -12.98
N PHE A 229 -13.27 -0.84 -13.67
CA PHE A 229 -12.91 -2.19 -14.13
C PHE A 229 -11.76 -2.16 -15.13
N ASP A 230 -11.76 -1.19 -16.07
CA ASP A 230 -10.64 -0.99 -16.99
C ASP A 230 -9.34 -0.71 -16.23
N LEU A 231 -9.36 0.17 -15.22
CA LEU A 231 -8.20 0.45 -14.37
C LEU A 231 -7.71 -0.78 -13.62
N ILE A 232 -8.62 -1.50 -12.92
CA ILE A 232 -8.26 -2.68 -12.13
C ILE A 232 -7.59 -3.74 -13.00
N LEU A 233 -8.18 -4.03 -14.18
CA LEU A 233 -7.65 -5.02 -15.12
C LEU A 233 -6.29 -4.60 -15.70
N ARG A 234 -6.09 -3.31 -15.99
CA ARG A 234 -4.78 -2.79 -16.42
C ARG A 234 -3.72 -2.90 -15.35
N LEU A 235 -4.11 -2.76 -14.07
CA LEU A 235 -3.26 -2.98 -12.92
C LEU A 235 -3.13 -4.47 -12.55
N LYS A 236 -3.56 -5.37 -13.44
CA LYS A 236 -3.54 -6.83 -13.25
C LYS A 236 -4.37 -7.33 -12.04
N GLY A 237 -5.30 -6.51 -11.57
CA GLY A 237 -6.34 -6.92 -10.62
C GLY A 237 -7.48 -7.65 -11.34
N ASN A 238 -8.21 -8.47 -10.62
CA ASN A 238 -9.32 -9.25 -11.15
C ASN A 238 -10.58 -9.19 -10.27
N TYR A 239 -10.51 -8.53 -9.11
CA TYR A 239 -11.49 -8.60 -8.04
C TYR A 239 -11.92 -7.22 -7.54
N ILE A 240 -13.16 -7.07 -7.11
CA ILE A 240 -13.65 -5.83 -6.51
C ILE A 240 -14.74 -6.10 -5.48
N TRP A 241 -14.70 -5.35 -4.37
CA TRP A 241 -15.85 -5.03 -3.55
C TRP A 241 -16.37 -3.65 -3.97
N PRO A 242 -17.60 -3.56 -4.49
CA PRO A 242 -18.14 -2.29 -4.99
C PRO A 242 -18.52 -1.36 -3.85
N ALA A 243 -18.81 -0.10 -4.19
CA ALA A 243 -19.32 0.90 -3.26
C ALA A 243 -20.55 0.39 -2.49
N MET A 244 -20.56 0.56 -1.17
CA MET A 244 -21.56 -0.08 -0.31
C MET A 244 -22.41 0.90 0.52
N TRP A 245 -21.86 1.99 1.02
CA TRP A 245 -22.61 2.88 1.91
C TRP A 245 -23.79 3.56 1.19
N GLY A 246 -24.99 3.06 1.50
CA GLY A 246 -26.21 3.47 0.80
C GLY A 246 -26.28 3.06 -0.67
N LYS A 247 -25.36 2.23 -1.17
CA LYS A 247 -25.31 1.72 -2.53
C LYS A 247 -25.67 0.25 -2.60
N ALA A 248 -26.14 -0.19 -3.76
CA ALA A 248 -26.45 -1.57 -4.04
C ALA A 248 -26.08 -1.88 -5.50
N PHE A 249 -24.84 -2.35 -5.70
CA PHE A 249 -24.24 -2.56 -7.02
C PHE A 249 -25.19 -3.20 -8.04
N HIS A 250 -25.86 -4.28 -7.64
CA HIS A 250 -26.72 -5.04 -8.53
C HIS A 250 -28.10 -4.39 -8.79
N LEU A 251 -28.51 -3.41 -7.99
CA LEU A 251 -29.82 -2.77 -8.08
C LEU A 251 -29.77 -1.33 -8.59
N ASP A 252 -28.72 -0.59 -8.24
CA ASP A 252 -28.57 0.82 -8.59
C ASP A 252 -28.48 1.02 -10.11
N ASP A 253 -27.86 0.09 -10.82
CA ASP A 253 -27.91 -0.01 -12.27
C ASP A 253 -27.95 -1.49 -12.71
N PRO A 254 -29.03 -1.94 -13.37
CA PRO A 254 -29.17 -3.31 -13.85
C PRO A 254 -28.06 -3.78 -14.81
N LYS A 255 -27.30 -2.85 -15.41
CA LYS A 255 -26.20 -3.16 -16.31
C LYS A 255 -24.93 -3.59 -15.55
N ASN A 256 -24.78 -3.22 -14.29
CA ASN A 256 -23.54 -3.42 -13.53
C ASN A 256 -23.06 -4.87 -13.53
N THR A 257 -23.97 -5.82 -13.26
CA THR A 257 -23.63 -7.25 -13.17
C THR A 257 -23.13 -7.80 -14.50
N ALA A 258 -23.85 -7.51 -15.58
CA ALA A 258 -23.47 -7.96 -16.91
C ALA A 258 -22.19 -7.27 -17.39
N LEU A 259 -21.97 -6.00 -17.06
CA LEU A 259 -20.77 -5.25 -17.38
C LEU A 259 -19.53 -5.87 -16.71
N ALA A 260 -19.60 -6.15 -15.41
CA ALA A 260 -18.51 -6.79 -14.69
C ALA A 260 -18.08 -8.12 -15.34
N ASP A 261 -19.03 -8.99 -15.63
CA ASP A 261 -18.76 -10.27 -16.27
C ASP A 261 -18.22 -10.12 -17.69
N ASN A 262 -18.81 -9.22 -18.49
CA ASN A 262 -18.36 -8.92 -19.87
C ASN A 262 -16.98 -8.24 -19.92
N MET A 263 -16.48 -7.73 -18.82
CA MET A 263 -15.12 -7.21 -18.70
C MET A 263 -14.15 -8.23 -18.07
N GLY A 264 -14.66 -9.35 -17.55
CA GLY A 264 -13.84 -10.38 -16.92
C GLY A 264 -13.56 -10.15 -15.43
N MET A 265 -14.31 -9.26 -14.76
CA MET A 265 -14.19 -9.03 -13.32
C MET A 265 -14.84 -10.15 -12.51
N VAL A 266 -14.21 -10.48 -11.38
CA VAL A 266 -14.80 -11.30 -10.33
C VAL A 266 -15.43 -10.37 -9.29
N MET A 267 -16.72 -10.55 -9.03
CA MET A 267 -17.45 -9.72 -8.08
C MET A 267 -17.42 -10.33 -6.68
N GLY A 268 -17.18 -9.50 -5.69
CA GLY A 268 -17.40 -9.81 -4.30
C GLY A 268 -18.36 -8.81 -3.65
N THR A 269 -18.60 -9.00 -2.38
CA THR A 269 -19.27 -8.04 -1.50
C THR A 269 -18.47 -7.94 -0.22
N SER A 270 -18.57 -6.82 0.49
CA SER A 270 -17.74 -6.59 1.66
C SER A 270 -17.99 -7.59 2.79
N HIS A 271 -17.14 -7.54 3.79
CA HIS A 271 -17.11 -8.48 4.93
C HIS A 271 -18.43 -8.57 5.73
N HIS A 272 -19.34 -7.60 5.63
CA HIS A 272 -20.65 -7.63 6.29
C HIS A 272 -21.83 -7.68 5.31
N GLU A 273 -21.58 -7.94 4.05
CA GLU A 273 -22.56 -8.02 2.96
C GLU A 273 -22.62 -9.44 2.38
N PRO A 274 -23.07 -10.44 3.14
CA PRO A 274 -23.00 -11.83 2.72
C PRO A 274 -23.97 -12.16 1.58
N MET A 275 -23.67 -13.26 0.87
CA MET A 275 -24.53 -13.89 -0.13
C MET A 275 -24.85 -12.99 -1.33
N THR A 276 -23.85 -12.22 -1.79
CA THR A 276 -23.96 -11.27 -2.91
C THR A 276 -25.06 -10.22 -2.75
N ARG A 277 -25.40 -9.86 -1.51
CA ARG A 277 -26.40 -8.84 -1.18
C ARG A 277 -25.73 -7.63 -0.56
N ALA A 278 -26.02 -6.45 -1.11
CA ALA A 278 -25.62 -5.22 -0.45
C ALA A 278 -26.44 -4.96 0.81
N HIS A 279 -25.80 -4.48 1.88
CA HIS A 279 -26.48 -4.16 3.14
C HIS A 279 -27.60 -3.14 2.93
N ALA A 280 -27.39 -2.16 2.06
CA ALA A 280 -28.39 -1.17 1.69
C ALA A 280 -29.69 -1.79 1.11
N GLU A 281 -29.63 -2.97 0.49
CA GLU A 281 -30.81 -3.63 -0.05
C GLU A 281 -31.79 -4.04 1.05
N TRP A 282 -31.28 -4.45 2.23
CA TRP A 282 -32.11 -4.84 3.37
C TRP A 282 -32.99 -3.69 3.88
N HIS A 283 -32.46 -2.48 3.87
CA HIS A 283 -33.12 -1.28 4.38
C HIS A 283 -33.98 -0.55 3.33
N ARG A 284 -33.85 -0.87 2.05
CA ARG A 284 -34.64 -0.24 0.98
C ARG A 284 -36.02 -0.86 0.91
N LYS A 285 -37.08 -0.04 1.12
CA LYS A 285 -38.46 -0.48 1.06
C LYS A 285 -38.89 -1.01 -0.31
N SER A 286 -38.25 -0.55 -1.39
CA SER A 286 -38.49 -1.04 -2.76
C SER A 286 -38.13 -2.51 -2.92
N GLU A 287 -37.08 -2.97 -2.23
CA GLU A 287 -36.55 -4.34 -2.33
C GLU A 287 -37.10 -5.27 -1.24
N ASN A 288 -37.59 -4.69 -0.16
CA ASN A 288 -38.16 -5.40 0.97
C ASN A 288 -39.44 -4.69 1.45
N PRO A 289 -40.53 -4.75 0.67
CA PRO A 289 -41.76 -3.97 0.92
C PRO A 289 -42.42 -4.25 2.29
N ALA A 290 -42.18 -5.42 2.87
CA ALA A 290 -42.69 -5.80 4.20
C ALA A 290 -41.79 -5.25 5.33
N GLY A 291 -40.66 -4.62 4.98
CA GLY A 291 -39.56 -4.36 5.91
C GLY A 291 -39.00 -5.69 6.42
N GLY A 292 -37.72 -6.06 6.13
CA GLY A 292 -37.16 -7.39 6.51
C GLY A 292 -37.19 -7.69 8.01
N GLY A 293 -37.57 -6.72 8.81
CA GLY A 293 -37.50 -6.79 10.26
C GLY A 293 -36.06 -6.54 10.75
N PRO A 294 -35.73 -6.84 11.99
CA PRO A 294 -34.39 -6.66 12.54
C PRO A 294 -33.37 -7.52 11.78
N TRP A 295 -32.18 -6.96 11.54
CA TRP A 295 -31.02 -7.69 11.06
C TRP A 295 -30.41 -8.52 12.21
N ASN A 296 -31.16 -9.52 12.65
CA ASN A 296 -30.82 -10.39 13.77
C ASN A 296 -31.18 -11.83 13.42
N TYR A 297 -30.21 -12.71 13.30
CA TYR A 297 -30.40 -14.05 12.81
C TYR A 297 -31.14 -14.95 13.80
N GLU A 298 -31.03 -14.70 15.11
CA GLU A 298 -31.78 -15.49 16.11
C GLU A 298 -33.28 -15.22 16.06
N THR A 299 -33.67 -13.98 15.80
CA THR A 299 -35.08 -13.55 15.88
C THR A 299 -35.75 -13.41 14.52
N ASN A 300 -34.98 -13.37 13.40
CA ASN A 300 -35.49 -13.08 12.05
C ASN A 300 -34.89 -13.97 10.95
N ARG A 301 -34.52 -15.19 11.32
CA ARG A 301 -33.81 -16.15 10.46
C ARG A 301 -34.44 -16.35 9.08
N GLU A 302 -35.75 -16.62 9.02
CA GLU A 302 -36.43 -16.95 7.76
C GLU A 302 -36.38 -15.83 6.73
N ASN A 303 -36.62 -14.60 7.17
CA ASN A 303 -36.55 -13.43 6.26
C ASN A 303 -35.12 -13.17 5.79
N ILE A 304 -34.12 -13.32 6.66
CA ILE A 304 -32.71 -13.17 6.30
C ILE A 304 -32.31 -14.26 5.30
N GLN A 305 -32.69 -15.53 5.51
CA GLN A 305 -32.42 -16.61 4.57
C GLN A 305 -33.08 -16.36 3.20
N LYS A 306 -34.32 -15.87 3.19
CA LYS A 306 -35.02 -15.51 1.94
C LYS A 306 -34.31 -14.39 1.21
N PHE A 307 -33.85 -13.41 1.94
CA PHE A 307 -33.05 -12.31 1.41
C PHE A 307 -31.74 -12.82 0.77
N TRP A 308 -30.97 -13.64 1.47
CA TRP A 308 -29.74 -14.26 0.98
C TRP A 308 -29.96 -15.14 -0.25
N ARG A 309 -31.03 -15.95 -0.25
CA ARG A 309 -31.39 -16.77 -1.41
C ARG A 309 -31.53 -15.94 -2.68
N GLY A 310 -32.22 -14.79 -2.61
CA GLY A 310 -32.36 -13.88 -3.76
C GLY A 310 -31.04 -13.36 -4.31
N GLY A 311 -29.99 -13.26 -3.49
CA GLY A 311 -28.66 -12.89 -3.96
C GLY A 311 -28.02 -14.01 -4.80
N ILE A 312 -28.09 -15.26 -4.35
CA ILE A 312 -27.56 -16.40 -5.10
C ILE A 312 -28.38 -16.67 -6.37
N GLU A 313 -29.71 -16.53 -6.32
CA GLU A 313 -30.56 -16.61 -7.51
C GLU A 313 -30.17 -15.58 -8.57
N ARG A 314 -29.86 -14.33 -8.14
CA ARG A 314 -29.36 -13.28 -9.02
C ARG A 314 -27.98 -13.65 -9.61
N MET A 315 -27.06 -14.18 -8.82
CA MET A 315 -25.79 -14.69 -9.32
C MET A 315 -25.98 -15.73 -10.43
N MET A 316 -26.98 -16.62 -10.29
CA MET A 316 -27.30 -17.66 -11.27
C MET A 316 -28.09 -17.17 -12.48
N SER A 317 -28.50 -15.91 -12.54
CA SER A 317 -29.37 -15.35 -13.58
C SER A 317 -28.70 -15.07 -14.92
N LYS A 318 -27.38 -15.32 -15.07
CA LYS A 318 -26.64 -15.14 -16.33
C LYS A 318 -27.21 -15.96 -17.49
N GLY A 319 -27.83 -17.09 -17.17
CA GLY A 319 -28.40 -17.99 -18.15
C GLY A 319 -27.48 -19.17 -18.53
N ASN A 320 -28.04 -20.14 -19.26
CA ASN A 320 -27.35 -21.37 -19.65
C ASN A 320 -26.73 -22.18 -18.48
N GLY A 321 -27.29 -22.04 -17.27
CA GLY A 321 -26.77 -22.72 -16.07
C GLY A 321 -25.40 -22.22 -15.58
N LYS A 322 -24.89 -21.13 -16.14
CA LYS A 322 -23.64 -20.49 -15.68
C LYS A 322 -23.95 -19.33 -14.74
N PRO A 323 -23.19 -19.17 -13.66
CA PRO A 323 -23.28 -17.99 -12.79
C PRO A 323 -22.55 -16.78 -13.40
N TYR A 324 -22.89 -15.59 -12.93
CA TYR A 324 -21.96 -14.46 -12.96
C TYR A 324 -20.80 -14.78 -12.02
N GLU A 325 -19.57 -14.56 -12.49
CA GLU A 325 -18.39 -14.95 -11.73
C GLU A 325 -18.27 -14.13 -10.44
N SER A 326 -18.31 -14.82 -9.30
CA SER A 326 -18.34 -14.21 -7.97
C SER A 326 -17.55 -15.03 -6.97
N LEU A 327 -16.90 -14.34 -6.03
CA LEU A 327 -16.39 -14.92 -4.79
C LEU A 327 -17.39 -14.55 -3.69
N VAL A 328 -18.17 -15.52 -3.23
CA VAL A 328 -19.32 -15.27 -2.34
C VAL A 328 -18.86 -15.05 -0.91
N THR A 329 -19.14 -13.87 -0.36
CA THR A 329 -18.94 -13.61 1.07
C THR A 329 -19.92 -14.41 1.90
N VAL A 330 -19.41 -15.16 2.90
CA VAL A 330 -20.19 -15.88 3.90
C VAL A 330 -19.91 -15.33 5.30
N GLY A 331 -20.70 -15.72 6.28
CA GLY A 331 -20.68 -15.13 7.61
C GLY A 331 -21.71 -14.02 7.76
N MET A 332 -21.67 -13.32 8.86
CA MET A 332 -22.57 -12.20 9.15
C MET A 332 -21.96 -11.34 10.25
N ARG A 333 -22.21 -10.04 10.19
CA ARG A 333 -22.03 -9.09 11.29
C ARG A 333 -23.38 -8.46 11.66
N GLY A 334 -23.41 -7.69 12.72
CA GLY A 334 -24.60 -6.93 13.10
C GLY A 334 -24.96 -5.85 12.09
N ASP A 335 -26.08 -5.18 12.33
CA ASP A 335 -26.58 -4.10 11.48
C ASP A 335 -25.61 -2.90 11.47
N GLY A 336 -25.34 -2.33 10.32
CA GLY A 336 -24.45 -1.17 10.21
C GLY A 336 -22.96 -1.47 10.48
N ASP A 337 -22.48 -2.69 10.20
CA ASP A 337 -21.09 -3.13 10.44
C ASP A 337 -20.70 -3.17 11.95
N GLU A 338 -21.69 -3.38 12.82
CA GLU A 338 -21.49 -3.55 14.26
C GLU A 338 -21.36 -5.02 14.64
N PRO A 339 -20.86 -5.36 15.86
CA PRO A 339 -20.88 -6.73 16.36
C PRO A 339 -22.31 -7.29 16.46
N MET A 340 -22.48 -8.60 16.21
CA MET A 340 -23.81 -9.27 16.29
C MET A 340 -24.32 -9.35 17.72
N SER A 341 -23.45 -9.44 18.71
CA SER A 341 -23.78 -9.56 20.13
C SER A 341 -22.67 -8.95 20.99
N GLU A 342 -22.99 -8.65 22.25
CA GLU A 342 -21.99 -8.21 23.26
C GLU A 342 -21.08 -9.36 23.69
N ASP A 343 -21.56 -10.62 23.58
CA ASP A 343 -20.83 -11.84 23.90
C ASP A 343 -20.29 -12.56 22.66
N THR A 344 -19.49 -13.60 22.87
CA THR A 344 -18.95 -14.42 21.78
C THR A 344 -20.05 -15.21 21.08
N ALA A 345 -20.32 -14.93 19.80
CA ALA A 345 -21.37 -15.53 18.99
C ALA A 345 -20.88 -16.69 18.08
N THR A 346 -19.92 -17.49 18.56
CA THR A 346 -19.27 -18.54 17.76
C THR A 346 -20.25 -19.56 17.19
N GLU A 347 -21.08 -20.20 18.02
CA GLU A 347 -22.05 -21.20 17.58
C GLU A 347 -23.10 -20.62 16.63
N LEU A 348 -23.52 -19.38 16.87
CA LEU A 348 -24.46 -18.68 15.99
C LEU A 348 -23.86 -18.42 14.61
N LEU A 349 -22.61 -17.97 14.55
CA LEU A 349 -21.93 -17.72 13.27
C LEU A 349 -21.65 -19.00 12.49
N GLU A 350 -21.23 -20.06 13.14
CA GLU A 350 -21.09 -21.39 12.51
C GLU A 350 -22.42 -21.85 11.90
N LYS A 351 -23.55 -21.67 12.63
CA LYS A 351 -24.88 -21.97 12.13
C LYS A 351 -25.31 -21.09 10.96
N VAL A 352 -24.97 -19.79 11.01
CA VAL A 352 -25.20 -18.85 9.88
C VAL A 352 -24.51 -19.37 8.62
N VAL A 353 -23.24 -19.74 8.70
CA VAL A 353 -22.46 -20.20 7.55
C VAL A 353 -22.98 -21.56 7.04
N GLU A 354 -23.35 -22.47 7.92
CA GLU A 354 -24.01 -23.75 7.53
C GLU A 354 -25.27 -23.48 6.69
N ASP A 355 -26.14 -22.60 7.15
CA ASP A 355 -27.40 -22.27 6.46
C ASP A 355 -27.14 -21.51 5.14
N GLN A 356 -26.18 -20.60 5.09
CA GLN A 356 -25.76 -19.93 3.85
C GLN A 356 -25.24 -20.93 2.82
N ARG A 357 -24.42 -21.88 3.22
CA ARG A 357 -23.90 -22.95 2.35
C ARG A 357 -25.02 -23.89 1.87
N ALA A 358 -26.00 -24.16 2.71
CA ALA A 358 -27.20 -24.94 2.29
C ALA A 358 -28.00 -24.18 1.21
N ILE A 359 -28.15 -22.86 1.33
CA ILE A 359 -28.81 -22.02 0.31
C ILE A 359 -27.98 -22.01 -1.00
N ILE A 360 -26.64 -21.88 -0.92
CA ILE A 360 -25.78 -21.96 -2.11
C ILE A 360 -25.97 -23.28 -2.83
N ALA A 361 -25.90 -24.39 -2.11
CA ALA A 361 -26.07 -25.72 -2.71
C ALA A 361 -27.44 -25.91 -3.35
N ASP A 362 -28.51 -25.48 -2.69
CA ASP A 362 -29.89 -25.63 -3.20
C ASP A 362 -30.11 -24.76 -4.46
N VAL A 363 -29.66 -23.52 -4.49
CA VAL A 363 -29.88 -22.61 -5.62
C VAL A 363 -29.00 -22.97 -6.81
N THR A 364 -27.74 -23.34 -6.58
CA THR A 364 -26.81 -23.70 -7.66
C THR A 364 -27.03 -25.11 -8.20
N GLY A 365 -27.69 -25.98 -7.42
CA GLY A 365 -27.82 -27.37 -7.72
C GLY A 365 -26.52 -28.18 -7.62
N LYS A 366 -25.53 -27.68 -6.92
CA LYS A 366 -24.20 -28.26 -6.76
C LYS A 366 -23.74 -28.20 -5.31
N PRO A 367 -22.79 -29.06 -4.87
CA PRO A 367 -22.17 -28.90 -3.57
C PRO A 367 -21.67 -27.49 -3.34
N ALA A 368 -21.85 -26.93 -2.14
CA ALA A 368 -21.45 -25.56 -1.83
C ALA A 368 -19.94 -25.33 -2.08
N ALA A 369 -19.10 -26.35 -1.91
CA ALA A 369 -17.66 -26.31 -2.16
C ALA A 369 -17.30 -26.02 -3.64
N GLU A 370 -18.19 -26.23 -4.59
CA GLU A 370 -17.98 -25.89 -5.99
C GLU A 370 -18.23 -24.40 -6.30
N THR A 371 -18.74 -23.65 -5.35
CA THR A 371 -18.92 -22.19 -5.44
C THR A 371 -17.83 -21.52 -4.60
N PRO A 372 -16.96 -20.69 -5.18
CA PRO A 372 -15.92 -19.99 -4.41
C PRO A 372 -16.52 -19.12 -3.29
N GLN A 373 -16.02 -19.27 -2.08
CA GLN A 373 -16.52 -18.58 -0.90
C GLN A 373 -15.38 -17.97 -0.10
N VAL A 374 -15.66 -16.84 0.57
CA VAL A 374 -14.72 -16.15 1.46
C VAL A 374 -15.40 -15.77 2.77
N TRP A 375 -14.70 -15.94 3.87
CA TRP A 375 -15.13 -15.44 5.18
C TRP A 375 -14.08 -14.50 5.76
N ALA A 376 -14.44 -13.24 5.95
CA ALA A 376 -13.56 -12.22 6.51
C ALA A 376 -13.52 -12.30 8.04
N LEU A 377 -12.32 -12.47 8.58
CA LEU A 377 -12.04 -12.43 10.01
C LEU A 377 -11.77 -10.97 10.45
N TYR A 378 -12.79 -10.12 10.32
CA TYR A 378 -12.68 -8.70 10.59
C TYR A 378 -13.18 -8.35 12.01
N LYS A 379 -12.45 -7.47 12.69
CA LYS A 379 -12.75 -7.01 14.06
C LYS A 379 -13.00 -8.19 15.03
N GLU A 380 -14.19 -8.27 15.65
CA GLU A 380 -14.57 -9.30 16.62
C GLU A 380 -14.62 -10.72 16.03
N VAL A 381 -14.84 -10.87 14.73
CA VAL A 381 -14.88 -12.20 14.08
C VAL A 381 -13.51 -12.87 14.15
N GLN A 382 -12.40 -12.09 14.11
CA GLN A 382 -11.07 -12.62 14.39
C GLN A 382 -10.95 -13.17 15.81
N ASP A 383 -11.52 -12.48 16.79
CA ASP A 383 -11.45 -12.91 18.19
C ASP A 383 -12.27 -14.21 18.41
N TYR A 384 -13.37 -14.41 17.66
CA TYR A 384 -14.13 -15.67 17.66
C TYR A 384 -13.31 -16.80 17.05
N TYR A 385 -12.60 -16.55 15.95
CA TYR A 385 -11.70 -17.53 15.35
C TYR A 385 -10.55 -17.91 16.29
N ASP A 386 -9.94 -16.94 16.97
CA ASP A 386 -8.88 -17.18 17.94
C ASP A 386 -9.39 -18.02 19.14
N LYS A 387 -10.69 -17.91 19.50
CA LYS A 387 -11.35 -18.70 20.54
C LYS A 387 -11.85 -20.08 20.06
N GLY A 388 -11.62 -20.42 18.80
CA GLY A 388 -11.88 -21.77 18.28
C GLY A 388 -13.08 -21.91 17.35
N MET A 389 -13.63 -20.81 16.81
CA MET A 389 -14.64 -20.86 15.77
C MET A 389 -14.14 -21.69 14.57
N THR A 390 -14.97 -22.59 14.09
CA THR A 390 -14.64 -23.45 12.96
C THR A 390 -15.09 -22.84 11.64
N VAL A 391 -14.30 -23.04 10.59
CA VAL A 391 -14.60 -22.59 9.23
C VAL A 391 -14.41 -23.77 8.29
N PRO A 392 -15.37 -24.07 7.37
CA PRO A 392 -15.19 -25.14 6.38
C PRO A 392 -13.91 -24.99 5.57
N ASP A 393 -13.20 -26.08 5.32
CA ASP A 393 -11.86 -26.07 4.73
C ASP A 393 -11.81 -25.50 3.31
N ASP A 394 -12.91 -25.56 2.57
CA ASP A 394 -13.07 -25.04 1.20
C ASP A 394 -13.39 -23.53 1.15
N VAL A 395 -13.64 -22.90 2.28
CA VAL A 395 -13.88 -21.45 2.39
C VAL A 395 -12.55 -20.71 2.57
N THR A 396 -12.28 -19.70 1.74
CA THR A 396 -11.09 -18.84 1.91
C THR A 396 -11.20 -18.05 3.21
N LEU A 397 -10.21 -18.15 4.08
CA LEU A 397 -10.10 -17.32 5.27
C LEU A 397 -9.39 -16.00 4.94
N LEU A 398 -10.11 -14.90 5.12
CA LEU A 398 -9.60 -13.56 4.85
C LEU A 398 -9.24 -12.87 6.19
N PHE A 399 -7.96 -12.88 6.53
CA PHE A 399 -7.45 -12.11 7.66
C PHE A 399 -7.49 -10.61 7.35
N ALA A 400 -7.53 -9.80 8.37
CA ALA A 400 -7.55 -8.36 8.22
C ALA A 400 -6.39 -7.68 8.94
N ASP A 401 -6.01 -6.50 8.46
CA ASP A 401 -5.19 -5.59 9.24
C ASP A 401 -6.02 -4.92 10.36
N ASP A 402 -5.38 -4.06 11.12
CA ASP A 402 -5.99 -3.30 12.20
C ASP A 402 -6.68 -2.01 11.74
N ASN A 403 -6.95 -1.85 10.44
CA ASN A 403 -7.40 -0.65 9.76
C ASN A 403 -6.35 0.49 9.68
N TRP A 404 -5.13 0.22 10.13
CA TRP A 404 -4.01 1.17 10.14
C TRP A 404 -2.76 0.61 9.46
N GLY A 405 -2.93 -0.50 8.72
CA GLY A 405 -1.89 -1.16 7.96
C GLY A 405 -1.00 -2.10 8.76
N LEU A 406 -1.49 -2.64 9.90
CA LEU A 406 -0.82 -3.66 10.68
C LEU A 406 -1.62 -4.96 10.64
N VAL A 407 -1.11 -5.99 10.01
CA VAL A 407 -1.79 -7.29 9.93
C VAL A 407 -1.93 -7.90 11.33
N ARG A 408 -3.18 -8.23 11.71
CA ARG A 408 -3.51 -8.68 13.08
C ARG A 408 -3.14 -10.13 13.33
N ARG A 409 -3.42 -10.97 12.37
CA ARG A 409 -3.18 -12.43 12.46
C ARG A 409 -2.79 -12.97 11.10
N LEU A 410 -2.04 -14.06 11.11
CA LEU A 410 -1.68 -14.84 9.93
C LEU A 410 -1.87 -16.35 10.24
N PRO A 411 -1.93 -17.20 9.22
CA PRO A 411 -2.14 -18.62 9.42
C PRO A 411 -1.11 -19.27 10.35
N THR A 412 -1.59 -19.92 11.41
CA THR A 412 -0.78 -20.70 12.35
C THR A 412 -1.30 -22.14 12.51
N LYS A 413 -2.52 -22.40 12.03
CA LYS A 413 -3.20 -23.71 12.08
C LYS A 413 -3.81 -23.99 10.72
N ASN A 414 -3.96 -25.26 10.37
CA ASN A 414 -4.56 -25.73 9.11
C ASN A 414 -4.00 -25.01 7.88
N VAL A 415 -2.67 -24.91 7.81
CA VAL A 415 -1.97 -24.16 6.77
C VAL A 415 -2.19 -24.73 5.36
N ASP A 416 -2.64 -25.98 5.25
CA ASP A 416 -2.91 -26.71 4.00
C ASP A 416 -4.40 -26.75 3.63
N ARG A 417 -5.26 -25.84 4.19
CA ARG A 417 -6.68 -25.81 3.87
C ARG A 417 -6.96 -25.56 2.39
N GLU A 418 -7.98 -26.18 1.83
CA GLU A 418 -8.34 -26.13 0.42
C GLU A 418 -8.74 -24.71 -0.04
N GLY A 419 -9.50 -23.99 0.79
CA GLY A 419 -9.95 -22.61 0.51
C GLY A 419 -8.84 -21.57 0.61
N GLY A 420 -7.69 -21.92 1.19
CA GLY A 420 -6.55 -21.03 1.33
C GLY A 420 -6.79 -19.81 2.21
N PHE A 421 -5.93 -18.80 2.05
CA PHE A 421 -5.90 -17.61 2.89
C PHE A 421 -5.75 -16.33 2.08
N GLY A 422 -6.29 -15.24 2.65
CA GLY A 422 -6.12 -13.91 2.09
C GLY A 422 -5.93 -12.83 3.15
N VAL A 423 -5.72 -11.59 2.68
CA VAL A 423 -5.62 -10.39 3.51
C VAL A 423 -6.52 -9.30 2.99
N TYR A 424 -7.31 -8.73 3.91
CA TYR A 424 -8.05 -7.48 3.74
C TYR A 424 -7.24 -6.35 4.40
N TYR A 425 -6.76 -5.43 3.58
CA TYR A 425 -5.84 -4.35 3.96
C TYR A 425 -6.51 -2.98 3.80
N HIS A 426 -6.01 -1.93 4.49
CA HIS A 426 -6.62 -0.60 4.45
C HIS A 426 -5.63 0.50 4.03
N PHE A 427 -6.06 1.31 3.06
CA PHE A 427 -5.45 2.60 2.71
C PHE A 427 -6.29 3.79 3.16
N ASP A 428 -7.51 3.53 3.53
CA ASP A 428 -8.54 4.44 3.98
C ASP A 428 -9.33 3.79 5.12
N TYR A 429 -9.82 4.57 6.07
CA TYR A 429 -10.60 4.05 7.18
C TYR A 429 -11.51 5.09 7.83
N VAL A 430 -12.72 4.66 8.20
CA VAL A 430 -13.65 5.39 9.04
C VAL A 430 -13.85 4.62 10.34
N GLY A 431 -13.39 5.20 11.45
CA GLY A 431 -13.49 4.59 12.77
C GLY A 431 -12.47 5.12 13.77
N VAL A 432 -12.46 4.53 14.97
CA VAL A 432 -11.51 4.85 16.05
C VAL A 432 -10.12 4.25 15.77
N PRO A 433 -9.01 4.92 16.21
CA PRO A 433 -8.98 6.16 16.98
C PRO A 433 -9.23 7.43 16.16
N ARG A 434 -9.20 7.38 14.83
CA ARG A 434 -9.44 8.52 13.93
C ARG A 434 -9.78 8.05 12.53
N ASN A 435 -10.73 8.74 11.85
CA ASN A 435 -10.89 8.64 10.40
C ASN A 435 -9.63 9.13 9.68
N TYR A 436 -9.31 8.54 8.54
CA TYR A 436 -8.34 9.08 7.60
C TYR A 436 -8.77 8.70 6.19
N LYS A 437 -9.14 9.69 5.38
CA LYS A 437 -9.72 9.51 4.04
C LYS A 437 -9.53 10.70 3.08
N TRP A 438 -8.82 11.75 3.52
CA TRP A 438 -8.67 12.96 2.69
C TRP A 438 -7.58 12.85 1.63
N THR A 439 -6.40 12.35 1.99
CA THR A 439 -5.25 12.28 1.09
C THR A 439 -4.45 11.01 1.33
N ASN A 440 -3.55 10.70 0.39
CA ASN A 440 -2.63 9.58 0.54
C ASN A 440 -1.77 9.73 1.81
N THR A 441 -1.85 8.76 2.71
CA THR A 441 -0.99 8.67 3.89
C THR A 441 -0.29 7.30 3.97
N VAL A 442 -0.27 6.58 2.85
CA VAL A 442 0.29 5.24 2.75
C VAL A 442 1.77 5.29 2.40
N GLN A 443 2.55 4.53 3.13
CA GLN A 443 3.96 4.30 2.87
C GLN A 443 4.14 2.92 2.24
N ILE A 444 4.58 2.86 0.97
CA ILE A 444 4.69 1.57 0.25
C ILE A 444 5.68 0.60 0.92
N GLY A 445 6.69 1.09 1.61
CA GLY A 445 7.61 0.25 2.41
C GLY A 445 6.89 -0.52 3.51
N LYS A 446 5.90 0.11 4.19
CA LYS A 446 5.07 -0.55 5.19
C LYS A 446 4.12 -1.57 4.56
N VAL A 447 3.52 -1.22 3.42
CA VAL A 447 2.67 -2.16 2.66
C VAL A 447 3.49 -3.38 2.25
N TRP A 448 4.67 -3.16 1.68
CA TRP A 448 5.59 -4.24 1.33
C TRP A 448 5.90 -5.13 2.52
N GLN A 449 6.33 -4.55 3.64
CA GLN A 449 6.73 -5.31 4.82
C GLN A 449 5.59 -6.18 5.36
N GLN A 450 4.36 -5.69 5.40
CA GLN A 450 3.21 -6.44 5.90
C GLN A 450 2.68 -7.46 4.89
N MET A 451 2.70 -7.15 3.60
CA MET A 451 2.18 -8.04 2.57
C MET A 451 3.18 -9.12 2.18
N ASP A 452 4.50 -8.86 2.23
CA ASP A 452 5.54 -9.87 2.06
C ASP A 452 5.50 -10.90 3.21
N LEU A 453 5.37 -10.42 4.46
CA LEU A 453 5.13 -11.30 5.61
C LEU A 453 3.86 -12.15 5.43
N SER A 454 2.79 -11.55 4.94
CA SER A 454 1.52 -12.25 4.71
C SER A 454 1.65 -13.34 3.64
N TYR A 455 2.34 -13.02 2.54
CA TYR A 455 2.62 -13.97 1.46
C TYR A 455 3.52 -15.13 1.93
N ALA A 456 4.58 -14.81 2.67
CA ALA A 456 5.48 -15.81 3.26
C ALA A 456 4.74 -16.79 4.22
N ARG A 457 3.64 -16.31 4.84
CA ARG A 457 2.79 -17.08 5.75
C ARG A 457 1.60 -17.74 5.06
N GLY A 458 1.55 -17.74 3.72
CA GLY A 458 0.58 -18.50 2.95
C GLY A 458 -0.69 -17.74 2.55
N ALA A 459 -0.78 -16.43 2.77
CA ALA A 459 -1.90 -15.63 2.28
C ALA A 459 -1.75 -15.37 0.77
N LYS A 460 -2.15 -16.34 -0.06
CA LYS A 460 -1.92 -16.36 -1.52
C LYS A 460 -3.20 -16.39 -2.35
N ASP A 461 -4.37 -16.51 -1.71
CA ASP A 461 -5.62 -16.71 -2.44
C ASP A 461 -6.41 -15.43 -2.67
N LEU A 462 -6.36 -14.46 -1.75
CA LEU A 462 -7.07 -13.19 -1.91
C LEU A 462 -6.32 -12.05 -1.23
N TRP A 463 -5.98 -11.03 -2.02
CA TRP A 463 -5.56 -9.72 -1.51
C TRP A 463 -6.58 -8.67 -1.94
N VAL A 464 -7.24 -8.04 -0.99
CA VAL A 464 -8.16 -6.94 -1.23
C VAL A 464 -7.81 -5.76 -0.33
N VAL A 465 -7.75 -4.55 -0.89
CA VAL A 465 -7.41 -3.34 -0.16
C VAL A 465 -8.55 -2.33 -0.21
N ASN A 466 -8.97 -1.84 0.96
CA ASN A 466 -9.87 -0.70 1.07
C ASN A 466 -9.15 0.56 0.58
N VAL A 467 -9.68 1.18 -0.47
CA VAL A 467 -9.12 2.36 -1.11
C VAL A 467 -10.05 3.58 -0.98
N GLY A 468 -11.05 3.49 -0.11
CA GLY A 468 -12.02 4.55 0.08
C GLY A 468 -12.61 5.04 -1.25
N ASP A 469 -12.27 6.26 -1.61
CA ASP A 469 -12.74 6.94 -2.84
C ASP A 469 -11.79 6.76 -4.06
N LEU A 470 -10.79 5.87 -3.98
CA LEU A 470 -9.76 5.59 -5.00
C LEU A 470 -8.74 6.73 -5.19
N LYS A 471 -9.16 7.98 -5.08
CA LYS A 471 -8.31 9.17 -5.21
C LYS A 471 -8.25 9.94 -3.89
N PRO A 472 -7.09 10.50 -3.55
CA PRO A 472 -5.84 10.57 -4.32
C PRO A 472 -4.77 9.54 -3.83
N ILE A 473 -5.07 8.25 -3.92
CA ILE A 473 -4.19 7.17 -3.46
C ILE A 473 -3.72 6.24 -4.59
N GLU A 474 -3.58 6.79 -5.80
CA GLU A 474 -3.23 6.06 -7.01
C GLU A 474 -1.90 5.30 -6.88
N PHE A 475 -0.85 5.95 -6.39
CA PHE A 475 0.48 5.36 -6.29
C PHE A 475 0.53 4.12 -5.39
N PRO A 476 -0.02 4.10 -4.17
CA PRO A 476 -0.05 2.87 -3.38
C PRO A 476 -1.02 1.81 -3.92
N ILE A 477 -2.08 2.17 -4.64
CA ILE A 477 -2.95 1.18 -5.32
C ILE A 477 -2.17 0.46 -6.43
N ASP A 478 -1.43 1.21 -7.24
CA ASP A 478 -0.55 0.68 -8.28
C ASP A 478 0.47 -0.30 -7.68
N PHE A 479 1.14 0.11 -6.60
CA PHE A 479 2.09 -0.72 -5.87
C PHE A 479 1.46 -2.02 -5.35
N PHE A 480 0.32 -1.93 -4.67
CA PHE A 480 -0.34 -3.08 -4.05
C PHE A 480 -0.75 -4.14 -5.08
N LEU A 481 -1.35 -3.73 -6.20
CA LEU A 481 -1.78 -4.66 -7.24
C LEU A 481 -0.60 -5.22 -8.03
N THR A 482 0.46 -4.43 -8.28
CA THR A 482 1.71 -4.90 -8.88
C THR A 482 2.38 -5.96 -7.99
N MET A 483 2.49 -5.69 -6.70
CA MET A 483 3.03 -6.65 -5.74
C MET A 483 2.16 -7.91 -5.66
N ALA A 484 0.83 -7.78 -5.68
CA ALA A 484 -0.09 -8.92 -5.64
C ALA A 484 0.02 -9.80 -6.89
N TRP A 485 0.43 -9.25 -8.04
CA TRP A 485 0.68 -10.06 -9.23
C TRP A 485 1.85 -11.03 -9.01
N ASP A 486 2.97 -10.53 -8.51
CA ASP A 486 4.15 -11.37 -8.23
C ASP A 486 4.94 -10.85 -7.01
N PRO A 487 4.55 -11.23 -5.77
CA PRO A 487 5.26 -10.83 -4.57
C PRO A 487 6.73 -11.30 -4.54
N GLU A 488 7.05 -12.42 -5.21
CA GLU A 488 8.40 -12.99 -5.25
C GLU A 488 9.39 -12.12 -6.03
N LYS A 489 8.88 -11.27 -6.94
CA LYS A 489 9.69 -10.28 -7.67
C LYS A 489 9.76 -8.92 -6.98
N MET A 490 8.99 -8.69 -5.92
CA MET A 490 8.99 -7.44 -5.18
C MET A 490 9.97 -7.53 -4.01
N ASP A 491 11.25 -7.73 -4.30
CA ASP A 491 12.32 -7.68 -3.31
C ASP A 491 12.63 -6.22 -2.88
N THR A 492 13.60 -6.05 -2.01
CA THR A 492 13.99 -4.72 -1.51
C THR A 492 14.54 -3.80 -2.59
N GLN A 493 15.18 -4.34 -3.64
CA GLN A 493 15.66 -3.54 -4.76
C GLN A 493 14.48 -3.07 -5.62
N ALA A 494 13.57 -3.96 -5.97
CA ALA A 494 12.36 -3.63 -6.73
C ALA A 494 11.50 -2.59 -5.99
N LEU A 495 11.38 -2.70 -4.66
CA LEU A 495 10.72 -1.72 -3.82
C LEU A 495 11.38 -0.34 -3.90
N GLN A 496 12.70 -0.26 -3.81
CA GLN A 496 13.44 1.00 -3.89
C GLN A 496 13.29 1.68 -5.24
N GLU A 497 13.29 0.90 -6.33
CA GLU A 497 13.15 1.37 -7.70
C GLU A 497 11.70 1.68 -8.08
N TYR A 498 10.72 1.21 -7.29
CA TYR A 498 9.31 1.25 -7.67
C TYR A 498 8.79 2.66 -7.97
N ALA A 499 9.07 3.63 -7.11
CA ALA A 499 8.64 5.02 -7.31
C ALA A 499 9.23 5.64 -8.57
N ASN A 500 10.49 5.31 -8.90
CA ASN A 500 11.14 5.76 -10.12
C ASN A 500 10.50 5.12 -11.37
N ASN A 501 10.13 3.84 -11.29
CA ASN A 501 9.47 3.12 -12.38
C ASN A 501 8.05 3.65 -12.61
N PHE A 502 7.27 3.88 -11.56
CA PHE A 502 5.96 4.54 -11.63
C PHE A 502 6.06 5.95 -12.26
N ALA A 503 7.03 6.73 -11.80
CA ALA A 503 7.28 8.07 -12.34
C ALA A 503 7.73 8.04 -13.81
N LYS A 504 8.57 7.06 -14.18
CA LYS A 504 9.00 6.84 -15.57
C LYS A 504 7.83 6.51 -16.49
N GLN A 505 6.93 5.64 -16.03
CA GLN A 505 5.73 5.26 -16.79
C GLN A 505 4.76 6.44 -16.96
N SER A 506 4.65 7.31 -15.95
CA SER A 506 3.69 8.42 -15.93
C SER A 506 4.21 9.71 -16.56
N PHE A 507 5.53 9.96 -16.52
CA PHE A 507 6.15 11.25 -16.88
C PHE A 507 7.37 11.11 -17.79
N GLY A 508 7.70 9.91 -18.25
CA GLY A 508 8.89 9.64 -19.03
C GLY A 508 10.19 9.59 -18.23
N THR A 509 11.28 9.24 -18.90
CA THR A 509 12.59 9.00 -18.26
C THR A 509 13.25 10.24 -17.68
N GLY A 510 12.95 11.43 -18.23
CA GLY A 510 13.66 12.67 -17.94
C GLY A 510 13.51 13.18 -16.50
N LEU A 511 12.37 12.90 -15.86
CA LEU A 511 12.05 13.35 -14.52
C LEU A 511 11.79 12.18 -13.54
N ALA A 512 11.97 10.94 -13.98
CA ALA A 512 11.60 9.74 -13.21
C ALA A 512 12.21 9.70 -11.81
N ASN A 513 13.52 9.92 -11.70
CA ASN A 513 14.20 9.86 -10.41
C ASN A 513 13.80 11.02 -9.48
N GLU A 514 13.63 12.23 -10.03
CA GLU A 514 13.25 13.40 -9.25
C GLU A 514 11.82 13.26 -8.71
N ILE A 515 10.89 12.77 -9.53
CA ILE A 515 9.50 12.53 -9.12
C ILE A 515 9.42 11.32 -8.16
N GLY A 516 10.17 10.26 -8.42
CA GLY A 516 10.25 9.10 -7.54
C GLY A 516 10.72 9.47 -6.13
N ASP A 517 11.76 10.31 -6.01
CA ASP A 517 12.22 10.86 -4.71
C ASP A 517 11.12 11.68 -4.00
N LEU A 518 10.37 12.51 -4.75
CA LEU A 518 9.26 13.27 -4.18
C LEU A 518 8.16 12.35 -3.63
N LEU A 519 7.78 11.30 -4.35
CA LEU A 519 6.77 10.33 -3.94
C LEU A 519 7.20 9.55 -2.69
N GLN A 520 8.44 9.09 -2.64
CA GLN A 520 9.01 8.36 -1.51
C GLN A 520 9.05 9.24 -0.24
N ARG A 521 9.59 10.45 -0.35
CA ARG A 521 9.62 11.40 0.77
C ARG A 521 8.22 11.81 1.22
N TYR A 522 7.31 12.03 0.28
CA TYR A 522 5.92 12.33 0.61
C TYR A 522 5.31 11.21 1.44
N GLY A 523 5.40 9.96 0.99
CA GLY A 523 4.88 8.80 1.72
C GLY A 523 5.46 8.69 3.13
N THR A 524 6.76 8.90 3.30
CA THR A 524 7.42 8.90 4.61
C THR A 524 6.88 10.01 5.52
N PHE A 525 6.72 11.22 5.02
CA PHE A 525 6.27 12.36 5.84
C PHE A 525 4.79 12.29 6.16
N ALA A 526 3.95 11.90 5.21
CA ALA A 526 2.51 11.74 5.41
C ALA A 526 2.19 10.60 6.41
N ALA A 527 2.97 9.53 6.40
CA ALA A 527 2.81 8.43 7.34
C ALA A 527 3.20 8.79 8.78
N MET A 528 4.08 9.77 9.01
CA MET A 528 4.47 10.19 10.37
C MET A 528 3.28 10.70 11.20
N ARG A 529 2.39 11.45 10.56
CA ARG A 529 1.15 11.94 11.17
C ARG A 529 0.11 12.16 10.09
N LYS A 530 -0.98 11.40 10.16
CA LYS A 530 -2.11 11.58 9.24
C LYS A 530 -2.73 12.99 9.44
N PRO A 531 -3.20 13.65 8.37
CA PRO A 531 -3.71 15.01 8.44
C PRO A 531 -4.87 15.17 9.44
N GLU A 532 -5.74 14.20 9.55
CA GLU A 532 -6.89 14.20 10.47
C GLU A 532 -6.47 14.11 11.95
N LEU A 533 -5.21 13.76 12.22
CA LEU A 533 -4.60 13.74 13.55
C LEU A 533 -3.77 14.99 13.83
N LEU A 534 -3.62 15.89 12.84
CA LEU A 534 -2.81 17.09 12.97
C LEU A 534 -3.64 18.26 13.53
N ASN A 535 -3.08 18.94 14.53
CA ASN A 535 -3.60 20.18 15.07
C ASN A 535 -2.48 20.99 15.72
N GLN A 536 -2.79 22.17 16.27
CA GLN A 536 -1.80 23.05 16.89
C GLN A 536 -1.12 22.48 18.15
N HIS A 537 -1.62 21.36 18.70
CA HIS A 537 -1.08 20.71 19.91
C HIS A 537 -0.32 19.40 19.60
N THR A 538 -0.20 19.04 18.32
CA THR A 538 0.36 17.74 17.90
C THR A 538 1.83 17.58 18.29
N PHE A 539 2.63 18.64 18.12
CA PHE A 539 4.06 18.62 18.38
C PHE A 539 4.48 19.76 19.31
N SER A 540 5.61 19.62 19.97
CA SER A 540 6.16 20.69 20.80
C SER A 540 6.51 21.94 19.97
N VAL A 541 6.05 23.11 20.44
CA VAL A 541 6.16 24.38 19.70
C VAL A 541 7.57 24.98 19.78
N GLY A 542 8.24 24.85 20.94
CA GLY A 542 9.51 25.49 21.24
C GLY A 542 9.38 26.58 22.31
N GLU A 543 10.39 27.47 22.46
CA GLU A 543 10.42 28.48 23.48
C GLU A 543 10.40 29.91 22.94
N ILE A 544 9.74 30.81 23.66
CA ILE A 544 9.76 32.24 23.35
C ILE A 544 11.12 32.80 23.79
N SER A 545 11.86 33.36 22.85
CA SER A 545 13.14 34.04 23.08
C SER A 545 13.32 35.21 22.11
N ALA A 546 14.30 36.06 22.36
CA ALA A 546 14.62 37.19 21.53
C ALA A 546 16.14 37.20 21.22
N PRO A 547 16.54 37.54 19.99
CA PRO A 547 15.74 38.06 18.88
C PRO A 547 14.99 36.95 18.12
N LYS A 548 15.36 35.69 18.27
CA LYS A 548 14.79 34.55 17.56
C LYS A 548 13.94 33.69 18.51
N LEU A 549 12.95 32.98 17.96
CA LEU A 549 12.22 31.94 18.67
C LEU A 549 13.06 30.66 18.68
N LYS A 550 13.10 29.92 19.78
CA LYS A 550 13.73 28.60 19.79
C LYS A 550 12.79 27.57 19.21
N ALA A 551 13.27 26.86 18.22
CA ALA A 551 12.50 25.86 17.50
C ALA A 551 12.21 24.63 18.36
N GLY A 552 10.95 24.15 18.32
CA GLY A 552 10.55 22.85 18.86
C GLY A 552 10.44 21.80 17.76
N GLU A 553 9.87 20.65 18.09
CA GLU A 553 9.68 19.53 17.16
C GLU A 553 8.80 19.91 15.95
N PHE A 554 7.75 20.72 16.18
CA PHE A 554 6.87 21.17 15.10
C PHE A 554 7.63 21.92 13.98
N TYR A 555 8.63 22.72 14.36
CA TYR A 555 9.48 23.42 13.39
C TYR A 555 10.21 22.45 12.47
N GLN A 556 10.71 21.33 13.00
CA GLN A 556 11.44 20.33 12.21
C GLN A 556 10.52 19.68 11.15
N HIS A 557 9.28 19.35 11.52
CA HIS A 557 8.29 18.83 10.58
C HIS A 557 7.90 19.88 9.54
N TYR A 558 7.63 21.11 9.97
CA TYR A 558 7.33 22.22 9.08
C TYR A 558 8.43 22.42 8.02
N VAL A 559 9.70 22.48 8.42
CA VAL A 559 10.82 22.67 7.50
C VAL A 559 10.97 21.51 6.51
N LYS A 560 10.74 20.27 6.93
CA LYS A 560 10.77 19.11 6.02
C LYS A 560 9.72 19.26 4.92
N TRP A 561 8.49 19.63 5.26
CA TRP A 561 7.41 19.83 4.29
C TRP A 561 7.68 21.01 3.36
N GLN A 562 8.17 22.16 3.89
CA GLN A 562 8.54 23.32 3.07
C GLN A 562 9.65 22.97 2.07
N LYS A 563 10.63 22.17 2.51
CA LYS A 563 11.68 21.70 1.61
C LYS A 563 11.14 20.79 0.52
N LEU A 564 10.27 19.86 0.86
CA LEU A 564 9.64 18.96 -0.12
C LEU A 564 8.81 19.75 -1.15
N GLU A 565 8.01 20.74 -0.69
CA GLU A 565 7.24 21.62 -1.59
C GLU A 565 8.18 22.43 -2.50
N ALA A 566 9.27 22.99 -1.96
CA ALA A 566 10.25 23.71 -2.75
C ALA A 566 10.95 22.83 -3.81
N ASP A 567 11.28 21.59 -3.47
CA ASP A 567 11.87 20.64 -4.42
C ASP A 567 10.85 20.24 -5.50
N MET A 568 9.59 20.00 -5.12
CA MET A 568 8.49 19.77 -6.05
C MET A 568 8.30 20.93 -7.04
N GLN A 569 8.37 22.19 -6.59
CA GLN A 569 8.25 23.35 -7.49
C GLN A 569 9.37 23.40 -8.53
N LYS A 570 10.60 22.92 -8.20
CA LYS A 570 11.70 22.82 -9.17
C LYS A 570 11.40 21.77 -10.25
N VAL A 571 10.81 20.64 -9.86
CA VAL A 571 10.42 19.57 -10.79
C VAL A 571 9.25 20.03 -11.66
N LYS A 572 8.24 20.66 -11.06
CA LYS A 572 7.11 21.27 -11.76
C LYS A 572 7.55 22.20 -12.89
N ALA A 573 8.56 23.04 -12.65
CA ALA A 573 9.09 23.97 -13.65
C ALA A 573 9.72 23.29 -14.88
N LYS A 574 10.02 21.99 -14.78
CA LYS A 574 10.57 21.16 -15.87
C LYS A 574 9.52 20.26 -16.50
N THR A 575 8.33 20.14 -15.89
CA THR A 575 7.26 19.25 -16.37
C THR A 575 6.65 19.86 -17.65
N GLU A 576 6.56 19.03 -18.69
CA GLU A 576 5.93 19.44 -19.94
C GLU A 576 4.43 19.72 -19.74
N PRO A 577 3.87 20.72 -20.47
CA PRO A 577 2.47 21.10 -20.28
C PRO A 577 1.45 19.98 -20.41
N GLU A 578 1.71 19.01 -21.27
CA GLU A 578 0.82 17.85 -21.50
C GLU A 578 0.80 16.89 -20.31
N HIS A 579 1.90 16.78 -19.55
CA HIS A 579 1.99 15.99 -18.33
C HIS A 579 1.49 16.72 -17.08
N TYR A 580 1.24 18.03 -17.20
CA TYR A 580 0.89 18.82 -16.02
C TYR A 580 -0.39 18.38 -15.30
N PRO A 581 -1.48 17.97 -15.97
CA PRO A 581 -2.66 17.46 -15.29
C PRO A 581 -2.38 16.23 -14.41
N ALA A 582 -1.57 15.30 -14.91
CA ALA A 582 -1.13 14.13 -14.14
C ALA A 582 -0.20 14.53 -13.01
N PHE A 583 0.80 15.38 -13.27
CA PHE A 583 1.73 15.87 -12.26
C PHE A 583 1.00 16.60 -11.11
N PHE A 584 0.00 17.41 -11.46
CA PHE A 584 -0.80 18.12 -10.46
C PHE A 584 -1.51 17.13 -9.52
N GLN A 585 -2.16 16.11 -10.06
CA GLN A 585 -2.92 15.14 -9.29
C GLN A 585 -2.03 14.22 -8.44
N LEU A 586 -0.98 13.67 -9.07
CA LEU A 586 -0.16 12.63 -8.46
C LEU A 586 0.96 13.18 -7.56
N VAL A 587 1.41 14.43 -7.77
CA VAL A 587 2.60 14.97 -7.10
C VAL A 587 2.35 16.34 -6.46
N GLU A 588 1.90 17.34 -7.24
CA GLU A 588 1.79 18.71 -6.74
C GLU A 588 0.73 18.85 -5.65
N TRP A 589 -0.49 18.41 -5.91
CA TRP A 589 -1.60 18.61 -4.98
C TRP A 589 -1.36 17.92 -3.62
N PRO A 590 -0.96 16.63 -3.53
CA PRO A 590 -0.70 15.99 -2.25
C PRO A 590 0.39 16.72 -1.44
N ILE A 591 1.51 17.07 -2.08
CA ILE A 591 2.62 17.75 -1.41
C ILE A 591 2.22 19.15 -0.96
N ALA A 592 1.58 19.95 -1.85
CA ALA A 592 1.20 21.31 -1.53
C ALA A 592 0.11 21.39 -0.46
N SER A 593 -0.83 20.46 -0.44
CA SER A 593 -1.92 20.40 0.53
C SER A 593 -1.42 20.02 1.92
N MET A 594 -0.57 19.00 2.01
CA MET A 594 0.03 18.60 3.29
C MET A 594 1.01 19.64 3.82
N SER A 595 1.86 20.23 2.96
CA SER A 595 2.75 21.34 3.34
C SER A 595 1.98 22.53 3.87
N ASN A 596 0.88 22.90 3.20
CA ASN A 596 -0.03 23.97 3.62
C ASN A 596 -0.67 23.69 4.99
N LEU A 597 -1.12 22.46 5.23
CA LEU A 597 -1.74 22.08 6.48
C LEU A 597 -0.74 22.12 7.64
N TYR A 598 0.48 21.63 7.43
CA TYR A 598 1.55 21.70 8.44
C TYR A 598 1.95 23.13 8.76
N GLU A 599 2.10 24.02 7.77
CA GLU A 599 2.40 25.42 7.98
C GLU A 599 1.27 26.12 8.75
N MET A 600 0.01 25.84 8.42
CA MET A 600 -1.14 26.41 9.08
C MET A 600 -1.19 26.04 10.57
N TYR A 601 -1.05 24.77 10.92
CA TYR A 601 -1.10 24.35 12.33
C TYR A 601 0.15 24.74 13.11
N PHE A 602 1.32 24.73 12.48
CA PHE A 602 2.53 25.29 13.06
C PHE A 602 2.35 26.77 13.42
N ALA A 603 1.77 27.54 12.51
CA ALA A 603 1.48 28.95 12.75
C ALA A 603 0.41 29.16 13.82
N ALA A 604 -0.63 28.33 13.86
CA ALA A 604 -1.66 28.37 14.90
C ALA A 604 -1.08 28.08 16.29
N ALA A 605 -0.20 27.09 16.39
CA ALA A 605 0.50 26.75 17.64
C ALA A 605 1.34 27.91 18.18
N TRP A 606 2.11 28.56 17.31
CA TRP A 606 2.90 29.74 17.70
C TRP A 606 2.01 30.95 18.01
N ASN A 607 0.95 31.19 17.22
CA ASN A 607 0.01 32.28 17.49
C ASN A 607 -0.55 32.17 18.91
N GLN A 608 -1.08 31.02 19.29
CA GLN A 608 -1.64 30.79 20.61
C GLN A 608 -0.60 31.03 21.72
N LYS A 609 0.59 30.43 21.59
CA LYS A 609 1.66 30.55 22.59
C LYS A 609 2.12 31.99 22.78
N LEU A 610 2.22 32.77 21.69
CA LEU A 610 2.63 34.16 21.73
C LEU A 610 1.54 35.10 22.24
N VAL A 611 0.26 34.79 21.93
CA VAL A 611 -0.91 35.52 22.48
C VAL A 611 -0.95 35.37 23.99
N ASP A 612 -0.78 34.17 24.52
CA ASP A 612 -0.78 33.88 25.94
C ASP A 612 0.36 34.64 26.68
N ALA A 613 1.48 34.89 25.99
CA ALA A 613 2.62 35.68 26.49
C ALA A 613 2.50 37.18 26.22
N GLY A 614 1.47 37.66 25.54
CA GLY A 614 1.33 39.07 25.15
C GLY A 614 2.36 39.54 24.10
N ASP A 615 2.95 38.64 23.33
CA ASP A 615 4.00 38.92 22.36
C ASP A 615 3.42 39.27 20.98
N ALA A 616 3.75 40.44 20.47
CA ALA A 616 3.20 40.97 19.22
C ALA A 616 3.59 40.16 17.97
N ARG A 617 4.59 39.27 18.05
CA ARG A 617 4.91 38.30 16.97
C ARG A 617 3.75 37.35 16.67
N ALA A 618 2.76 37.21 17.57
CA ALA A 618 1.52 36.50 17.32
C ALA A 618 0.81 36.98 16.05
N ASN A 619 0.88 38.28 15.72
CA ASN A 619 0.19 38.85 14.56
C ASN A 619 0.78 38.34 13.22
N TYR A 620 2.06 38.04 13.19
CA TYR A 620 2.72 37.41 12.03
C TYR A 620 2.11 36.02 11.75
N PHE A 621 2.00 35.19 12.77
CA PHE A 621 1.48 33.84 12.64
C PHE A 621 -0.02 33.83 12.34
N LYS A 622 -0.80 34.76 12.89
CA LYS A 622 -2.23 34.91 12.53
C LYS A 622 -2.41 35.08 11.03
N LYS A 623 -1.62 35.96 10.39
CA LYS A 623 -1.66 36.19 8.94
C LYS A 623 -1.37 34.91 8.15
N ILE A 624 -0.41 34.07 8.63
CA ILE A 624 -0.08 32.78 8.01
C ILE A 624 -1.26 31.84 8.07
N VAL A 625 -1.92 31.69 9.22
CA VAL A 625 -3.09 30.80 9.36
C VAL A 625 -4.22 31.20 8.42
N GLU A 626 -4.55 32.50 8.37
CA GLU A 626 -5.60 33.04 7.49
C GLU A 626 -5.29 32.82 6.00
N LYS A 627 -4.02 33.05 5.62
CA LYS A 627 -3.54 32.82 4.24
C LYS A 627 -3.60 31.33 3.87
N ASN A 628 -3.18 30.44 4.77
CA ASN A 628 -3.10 29.01 4.48
C ASN A 628 -4.48 28.35 4.49
N PHE A 629 -5.41 28.80 5.30
CA PHE A 629 -6.80 28.37 5.22
C PHE A 629 -7.44 28.74 3.86
N ALA A 630 -7.16 29.96 3.35
CA ALA A 630 -7.60 30.34 2.01
C ALA A 630 -6.88 29.57 0.89
N LYS A 631 -5.57 29.23 1.08
CA LYS A 631 -4.79 28.42 0.13
C LYS A 631 -5.35 26.99 0.04
N ASP A 632 -5.78 26.41 1.14
CA ASP A 632 -6.41 25.08 1.17
C ASP A 632 -7.62 25.00 0.23
N LYS A 633 -8.54 25.98 0.40
CA LYS A 633 -9.69 26.09 -0.50
C LYS A 633 -9.26 26.25 -1.96
N ALA A 634 -8.27 27.08 -2.22
CA ALA A 634 -7.79 27.31 -3.59
C ALA A 634 -7.18 26.06 -4.23
N LEU A 635 -6.49 25.23 -3.46
CA LEU A 635 -5.96 23.94 -3.91
C LEU A 635 -7.08 22.94 -4.25
N THR A 636 -8.11 22.89 -3.42
CA THR A 636 -9.32 22.08 -3.66
C THR A 636 -10.07 22.56 -4.91
N ASP A 637 -10.33 23.87 -5.01
CA ASP A 637 -11.01 24.46 -6.18
C ASP A 637 -10.22 24.19 -7.49
N LYS A 638 -8.91 24.28 -7.42
CA LYS A 638 -8.04 23.98 -8.56
C LYS A 638 -8.13 22.51 -8.98
N TYR A 639 -8.12 21.57 -8.02
CA TYR A 639 -8.29 20.15 -8.31
C TYR A 639 -9.62 19.87 -9.00
N HIS A 640 -10.69 20.48 -8.50
CA HIS A 640 -12.02 20.33 -9.07
C HIS A 640 -12.17 20.92 -10.48
N SER A 641 -11.35 21.92 -10.84
CA SER A 641 -11.41 22.59 -12.15
C SER A 641 -10.49 22.00 -13.21
N ILE A 642 -9.51 21.14 -12.83
CA ILE A 642 -8.55 20.61 -13.81
C ILE A 642 -9.26 19.73 -14.86
N ASN A 643 -8.73 19.72 -16.10
CA ASN A 643 -9.29 18.97 -17.23
C ASN A 643 -10.79 19.23 -17.42
N ASP A 644 -11.16 20.52 -17.51
CA ASP A 644 -12.54 20.96 -17.72
C ASP A 644 -13.52 20.45 -16.65
N GLY A 645 -13.04 20.34 -15.41
CA GLY A 645 -13.83 19.89 -14.28
C GLY A 645 -14.10 18.38 -14.24
N LYS A 646 -13.25 17.58 -14.89
CA LYS A 646 -13.36 16.12 -14.89
C LYS A 646 -13.43 15.53 -13.47
N TRP A 647 -12.74 16.16 -12.51
CA TRP A 647 -12.61 15.72 -11.12
C TRP A 647 -13.41 16.55 -10.12
N ASP A 648 -14.41 17.32 -10.58
CA ASP A 648 -15.22 18.17 -9.71
C ASP A 648 -15.94 17.36 -8.62
N GLY A 649 -15.58 17.61 -7.37
CA GLY A 649 -16.10 16.95 -6.17
C GLY A 649 -15.25 15.79 -5.64
N MET A 650 -14.24 15.28 -6.40
CA MET A 650 -13.50 14.07 -6.08
C MET A 650 -12.67 14.15 -4.79
N ILE A 651 -12.23 15.33 -4.36
CA ILE A 651 -11.46 15.50 -3.13
C ILE A 651 -12.18 16.35 -2.10
N ASN A 652 -13.49 16.26 -2.07
CA ASN A 652 -14.36 17.08 -1.22
C ASN A 652 -14.50 16.47 0.18
N GLN A 653 -13.38 16.29 0.90
CA GLN A 653 -13.33 15.75 2.26
C GLN A 653 -13.00 16.81 3.30
N VAL A 654 -13.67 16.75 4.45
CA VAL A 654 -13.29 17.54 5.62
C VAL A 654 -12.04 16.94 6.27
N HIS A 655 -11.04 17.76 6.55
CA HIS A 655 -9.74 17.30 7.05
C HIS A 655 -9.11 18.19 8.14
N MET A 656 -9.85 19.16 8.63
CA MET A 656 -9.38 20.09 9.66
C MET A 656 -10.26 20.07 10.92
N ASN A 657 -9.64 20.34 12.06
CA ASN A 657 -10.32 20.51 13.35
C ASN A 657 -11.11 19.29 13.85
N TYR A 658 -10.57 18.11 13.67
CA TYR A 658 -11.11 16.93 14.30
C TYR A 658 -11.05 17.01 15.82
N VAL A 659 -12.20 16.87 16.47
CA VAL A 659 -12.36 16.85 17.94
C VAL A 659 -12.73 15.46 18.45
N THR A 660 -13.29 14.61 17.58
CA THR A 660 -13.63 13.21 17.85
C THR A 660 -12.93 12.30 16.83
N TRP A 661 -13.23 11.02 16.82
CA TRP A 661 -12.73 10.08 15.84
C TRP A 661 -13.28 10.35 14.43
N ASN A 662 -14.50 10.91 14.34
CA ASN A 662 -15.20 11.18 13.09
C ASN A 662 -14.93 12.60 12.57
N ASP A 663 -15.15 12.81 11.28
CA ASP A 663 -15.01 14.10 10.62
C ASP A 663 -15.99 15.14 11.18
N PRO A 664 -15.58 16.40 11.26
CA PRO A 664 -16.46 17.52 11.54
C PRO A 664 -17.42 17.79 10.37
N ASP A 665 -18.55 18.44 10.65
CA ASP A 665 -19.55 18.76 9.62
C ASP A 665 -19.01 19.71 8.53
N GLN A 666 -17.96 20.48 8.82
CA GLN A 666 -17.36 21.45 7.89
C GLN A 666 -15.91 21.78 8.21
N GLN A 667 -15.19 22.20 7.17
CA GLN A 667 -13.86 22.79 7.33
C GLN A 667 -13.92 24.04 8.21
N THR A 668 -13.10 24.08 9.24
CA THR A 668 -13.03 25.21 10.17
C THR A 668 -11.57 25.64 10.37
N MET A 669 -11.32 26.95 10.22
CA MET A 669 -10.00 27.50 10.45
C MET A 669 -9.62 27.38 11.94
N PRO A 670 -8.38 27.01 12.28
CA PRO A 670 -7.89 27.09 13.67
C PRO A 670 -8.07 28.47 14.26
N THR A 671 -8.47 28.53 15.55
CA THR A 671 -8.67 29.80 16.24
C THR A 671 -7.35 30.54 16.41
N VAL A 672 -7.31 31.79 15.99
CA VAL A 672 -6.15 32.68 16.14
C VAL A 672 -6.57 34.05 16.65
N SER A 673 -5.69 34.68 17.40
CA SER A 673 -5.94 36.00 18.00
C SER A 673 -4.82 37.00 17.63
N ALA A 674 -5.13 38.27 17.72
CA ALA A 674 -4.18 39.35 17.51
C ALA A 674 -3.82 40.05 18.83
N ILE A 675 -2.59 40.51 18.94
CA ILE A 675 -2.16 41.42 19.99
C ILE A 675 -2.22 42.84 19.41
N HIS A 676 -2.91 43.74 20.12
CA HIS A 676 -2.92 45.14 19.73
C HIS A 676 -1.52 45.74 19.91
N SER A 677 -0.83 45.98 18.83
CA SER A 677 0.54 46.52 18.78
C SER A 677 0.63 47.60 17.75
N ALA A 678 1.46 48.62 18.05
CA ALA A 678 1.78 49.68 17.09
C ALA A 678 2.63 49.24 15.88
N LYS A 679 3.23 48.02 15.92
CA LYS A 679 4.03 47.45 14.83
C LYS A 679 3.30 46.19 14.27
N ASN A 680 2.84 46.32 13.03
CA ASN A 680 2.14 45.21 12.34
C ASN A 680 3.08 44.30 11.52
N ASP A 681 4.31 44.71 11.26
CA ASP A 681 5.30 43.93 10.49
C ASP A 681 6.52 43.63 11.39
N ILE A 682 6.46 42.46 12.02
CA ILE A 682 7.53 41.92 12.83
C ILE A 682 8.07 40.70 12.11
N ASP A 683 9.35 40.76 11.71
CA ASP A 683 10.07 39.59 11.19
C ASP A 683 10.23 38.56 12.30
N VAL A 684 9.91 37.30 11.99
CA VAL A 684 10.08 36.17 12.90
C VAL A 684 11.17 35.26 12.33
N ALA A 685 12.15 34.96 13.13
CA ALA A 685 13.20 34.01 12.83
C ALA A 685 13.27 32.94 13.92
N PHE A 686 13.75 31.76 13.52
CA PHE A 686 13.94 30.62 14.42
C PHE A 686 15.43 30.35 14.67
N GLU A 687 15.71 29.79 15.83
CA GLU A 687 16.98 29.21 16.20
C GLU A 687 16.75 27.75 16.56
N GLU A 688 17.44 26.83 15.89
CA GLU A 688 17.40 25.42 16.23
C GLU A 688 18.19 25.15 17.50
N SER A 689 17.62 24.40 18.42
CA SER A 689 18.30 23.95 19.63
C SER A 689 19.07 22.67 19.32
N PRO A 690 20.38 22.62 19.50
CA PRO A 690 21.12 21.38 19.40
C PRO A 690 20.62 20.37 20.45
N LEU A 691 20.79 19.09 20.17
CA LEU A 691 20.53 18.06 21.18
C LEU A 691 21.40 18.33 22.42
N PRO A 692 20.84 18.13 23.62
CA PRO A 692 21.65 18.19 24.84
C PRO A 692 22.84 17.23 24.75
N PRO A 693 24.01 17.59 25.29
CA PRO A 693 25.17 16.69 25.34
C PRO A 693 24.88 15.35 26.06
N SER A 694 23.83 15.33 26.89
CA SER A 694 23.31 14.15 27.56
C SER A 694 22.38 13.30 26.71
N THR A 695 22.25 13.60 25.42
CA THR A 695 21.37 12.85 24.51
C THR A 695 22.11 12.44 23.25
N GLN A 696 22.06 11.16 22.90
CA GLN A 696 22.56 10.63 21.63
C GLN A 696 21.41 9.97 20.88
N ILE A 697 21.37 10.16 19.54
CA ILE A 697 20.44 9.50 18.63
C ILE A 697 21.24 8.70 17.62
N ILE A 698 20.92 7.42 17.47
CA ILE A 698 21.52 6.50 16.49
C ILE A 698 20.38 5.99 15.60
N GLN A 699 20.53 6.10 14.27
CA GLN A 699 19.57 5.46 13.37
C GLN A 699 19.79 3.95 13.40
N ALA A 700 18.73 3.16 13.34
CA ALA A 700 18.87 1.69 13.33
C ALA A 700 19.72 1.19 12.16
N ALA A 701 19.70 1.91 11.03
CA ALA A 701 20.50 1.60 9.86
C ALA A 701 22.02 1.92 10.01
N ASP A 702 22.44 2.63 11.09
CA ASP A 702 23.82 3.01 11.34
C ASP A 702 24.57 2.00 12.24
N TYR A 703 24.16 0.73 12.20
CA TYR A 703 24.88 -0.32 12.92
C TYR A 703 26.31 -0.49 12.39
N ILE A 704 27.25 -0.78 13.31
CA ILE A 704 28.65 -1.03 12.98
C ILE A 704 28.91 -2.49 12.60
N LYS A 705 28.00 -3.39 12.99
CA LYS A 705 28.07 -4.82 12.68
C LYS A 705 26.65 -5.40 12.66
N ALA A 706 26.36 -6.20 11.61
CA ALA A 706 25.28 -7.16 11.61
C ALA A 706 25.87 -8.57 11.79
N SER A 707 25.19 -9.38 12.59
CA SER A 707 25.46 -10.80 12.71
C SER A 707 24.23 -11.53 12.19
N ASP A 708 24.41 -12.18 11.07
CA ASP A 708 23.40 -12.94 10.34
C ASP A 708 23.68 -14.44 10.55
N ASN A 709 22.79 -15.28 10.07
CA ASN A 709 23.03 -16.71 9.97
C ASN A 709 22.74 -17.20 8.54
N ASP A 710 22.84 -18.51 8.29
CA ASP A 710 22.66 -19.08 6.94
C ASP A 710 21.22 -18.94 6.40
N GLU A 711 20.25 -18.62 7.27
CA GLU A 711 18.82 -18.55 6.96
C GLU A 711 18.24 -17.13 7.02
N MET A 712 18.95 -16.19 7.66
CA MET A 712 18.41 -14.85 7.98
C MET A 712 19.48 -13.79 7.86
N GLU A 713 19.10 -12.62 7.29
CA GLU A 713 19.95 -11.44 7.19
C GLU A 713 19.26 -10.16 7.65
N TRP A 714 20.01 -9.27 8.29
CA TRP A 714 19.56 -7.93 8.61
C TRP A 714 19.61 -7.01 7.38
N THR A 715 18.46 -6.52 6.97
CA THR A 715 18.34 -5.71 5.76
C THR A 715 17.82 -4.32 6.07
N LYS A 716 18.45 -3.30 5.45
CA LYS A 716 18.01 -1.90 5.50
C LYS A 716 16.98 -1.68 4.39
N VAL A 717 15.81 -1.16 4.76
CA VAL A 717 14.75 -0.82 3.82
C VAL A 717 14.52 0.68 3.86
N GLU A 718 14.92 1.36 2.80
CA GLU A 718 14.74 2.81 2.69
C GLU A 718 13.26 3.17 2.69
N HIS A 719 12.93 4.30 3.29
CA HIS A 719 11.55 4.79 3.42
C HIS A 719 10.59 3.83 4.14
N LEU A 720 11.08 2.95 5.01
CA LEU A 720 10.27 2.16 5.92
C LEU A 720 10.31 2.80 7.31
N GLY A 721 9.14 3.11 7.87
CA GLY A 721 9.00 3.81 9.15
C GLY A 721 9.20 5.32 9.05
N GLN A 722 9.51 5.96 10.18
CA GLN A 722 9.72 7.42 10.27
C GLN A 722 11.17 7.85 10.04
N ALA A 723 12.09 6.91 10.13
CA ALA A 723 13.51 7.10 9.85
C ALA A 723 13.78 7.10 8.33
N LYS A 724 15.02 7.41 7.94
CA LYS A 724 15.42 7.29 6.54
C LYS A 724 15.29 5.85 6.04
N ALA A 725 15.61 4.88 6.90
CA ALA A 725 15.46 3.47 6.64
C ALA A 725 15.07 2.73 7.92
N GLY A 726 14.14 1.79 7.82
CA GLY A 726 13.90 0.77 8.82
C GLY A 726 14.84 -0.42 8.63
N VAL A 727 15.08 -1.18 9.68
CA VAL A 727 15.90 -2.40 9.63
C VAL A 727 15.04 -3.59 10.02
N VAL A 728 15.00 -4.59 9.15
CA VAL A 728 14.20 -5.81 9.27
C VAL A 728 15.06 -7.05 9.05
N ILE A 729 14.55 -8.20 9.43
CA ILE A 729 15.12 -9.51 9.05
C ILE A 729 14.46 -10.01 7.77
N LEU A 730 15.26 -10.58 6.88
CA LEU A 730 14.80 -11.31 5.71
C LEU A 730 15.35 -12.75 5.72
N PRO A 731 14.57 -13.72 5.17
CA PRO A 731 13.19 -13.59 4.71
C PRO A 731 12.22 -13.35 5.87
N GLN A 732 11.15 -12.61 5.63
CA GLN A 732 10.07 -12.46 6.60
C GLN A 732 9.31 -13.78 6.79
N GLY A 733 8.59 -13.91 7.91
CA GLY A 733 7.92 -15.16 8.25
C GLY A 733 8.82 -16.23 8.88
N SER A 734 10.09 -15.92 9.10
CA SER A 734 11.06 -16.81 9.76
C SER A 734 10.67 -17.07 11.23
N GLY A 735 10.92 -18.30 11.70
CA GLY A 735 10.64 -18.68 13.08
C GLY A 735 11.42 -17.83 14.12
N PRO A 736 11.07 -17.92 15.41
CA PRO A 736 11.77 -17.20 16.47
C PRO A 736 13.20 -17.71 16.63
N THR A 737 14.09 -16.80 17.10
CA THR A 737 15.47 -17.11 17.46
C THR A 737 15.68 -16.96 18.98
N SER A 738 16.79 -17.49 19.47
CA SER A 738 17.31 -17.25 20.80
C SER A 738 18.50 -16.28 20.79
N ILE A 739 18.93 -15.83 21.93
CA ILE A 739 20.15 -14.99 22.06
C ILE A 739 21.39 -15.78 21.60
N ASP A 740 21.41 -17.11 21.81
CA ASP A 740 22.53 -17.98 21.45
C ASP A 740 22.70 -18.12 19.92
N ASP A 741 21.63 -17.94 19.15
CA ASP A 741 21.69 -17.91 17.68
C ASP A 741 22.44 -16.69 17.14
N ASN A 742 22.62 -15.67 17.98
CA ASN A 742 23.39 -14.46 17.74
C ASN A 742 23.00 -13.68 16.44
N VAL A 743 21.73 -13.75 16.07
CA VAL A 743 21.20 -12.89 14.99
C VAL A 743 21.00 -11.49 15.57
N SER A 744 21.95 -10.58 15.32
CA SER A 744 22.04 -9.34 16.10
C SER A 744 22.62 -8.15 15.32
N LEU A 745 22.29 -6.96 15.79
CA LEU A 745 22.90 -5.69 15.36
C LEU A 745 23.72 -5.09 16.48
N THR A 746 24.92 -4.61 16.18
CA THR A 746 25.78 -3.93 17.15
C THR A 746 25.94 -2.45 16.76
N TYR A 747 25.76 -1.59 17.74
CA TYR A 747 25.92 -0.14 17.65
C TYR A 747 27.03 0.33 18.60
N GLU A 748 27.65 1.45 18.25
CA GLU A 748 28.62 2.12 19.13
C GLU A 748 27.99 3.40 19.70
N LEU A 749 28.12 3.60 20.99
CA LEU A 749 27.69 4.80 21.67
C LEU A 749 28.79 5.35 22.59
N THR A 750 28.73 6.63 22.87
CA THR A 750 29.69 7.30 23.76
C THR A 750 29.01 7.87 24.99
N GLN A 751 29.29 7.28 26.15
CA GLN A 751 28.86 7.79 27.44
C GLN A 751 29.70 9.03 27.81
N PRO A 752 29.12 10.23 27.97
CA PRO A 752 29.89 11.44 28.20
C PRO A 752 30.49 11.55 29.62
N TYR A 753 29.89 10.84 30.58
CA TYR A 753 30.30 10.85 32.00
C TYR A 753 29.87 9.53 32.66
N TYR A 754 30.36 9.23 33.85
CA TYR A 754 29.87 8.10 34.66
C TYR A 754 28.43 8.33 35.06
N GLY A 755 27.57 7.34 34.95
CA GLY A 755 26.19 7.44 35.37
C GLY A 755 25.25 6.41 34.72
N ASP A 756 23.98 6.70 34.73
CA ASP A 756 22.95 5.85 34.14
C ASP A 756 22.63 6.26 32.68
N ALA A 757 22.06 5.34 31.95
CA ALA A 757 21.55 5.59 30.62
C ALA A 757 20.14 4.99 30.45
N THR A 758 19.23 5.80 29.92
CA THR A 758 17.92 5.35 29.47
C THR A 758 17.93 5.23 27.97
N PHE A 759 17.71 4.00 27.47
CA PHE A 759 17.58 3.69 26.08
C PHE A 759 16.10 3.68 25.69
N THR A 760 15.74 4.42 24.65
CA THR A 760 14.45 4.34 23.99
C THR A 760 14.67 3.74 22.60
N ILE A 761 14.19 2.52 22.39
CA ILE A 761 14.26 1.81 21.11
C ILE A 761 12.97 2.11 20.36
N GLU A 762 13.07 2.87 19.28
CA GLU A 762 11.93 3.23 18.47
C GLU A 762 11.74 2.22 17.33
N LEU A 763 10.51 1.73 17.19
CA LEU A 763 10.07 0.72 16.24
C LEU A 763 8.92 1.26 15.39
N SER A 764 8.81 0.84 14.14
CA SER A 764 7.51 0.87 13.46
C SER A 764 6.51 -0.01 14.20
N PRO A 765 5.26 0.43 14.35
CA PRO A 765 4.25 -0.42 14.99
C PRO A 765 4.01 -1.69 14.17
N THR A 766 3.94 -2.81 14.85
CA THR A 766 3.55 -4.12 14.31
C THR A 766 2.75 -4.89 15.36
N LEU A 767 2.01 -5.92 14.94
CA LEU A 767 1.18 -6.74 15.82
C LEU A 767 1.70 -8.17 15.89
N ASP A 768 1.41 -8.86 17.01
CA ASP A 768 1.72 -10.27 17.16
C ASP A 768 0.83 -11.15 16.28
N THR A 769 1.27 -11.39 15.06
CA THR A 769 0.53 -12.18 14.07
C THR A 769 0.43 -13.66 14.42
N TYR A 770 1.18 -14.11 15.42
CA TYR A 770 1.22 -15.50 15.88
C TYR A 770 0.36 -15.78 17.13
N ALA A 771 -0.20 -14.75 17.79
CA ALA A 771 -0.89 -14.85 19.08
C ALA A 771 -0.04 -15.51 20.18
N ARG A 772 1.22 -15.10 20.30
CA ARG A 772 2.17 -15.62 21.29
C ARG A 772 2.17 -14.83 22.60
N GLY A 773 1.41 -13.74 22.68
CA GLY A 773 1.36 -12.84 23.83
C GLY A 773 2.43 -11.74 23.74
N GLY A 774 2.72 -11.29 22.53
CA GLY A 774 3.60 -10.17 22.24
C GLY A 774 4.81 -10.51 21.39
N ILE A 775 5.52 -9.46 20.97
CA ILE A 775 6.74 -9.49 20.16
C ILE A 775 7.93 -9.16 21.04
N ARG A 776 9.03 -9.89 20.89
CA ARG A 776 10.24 -9.78 21.72
C ARG A 776 11.47 -9.42 20.90
N ILE A 777 12.34 -8.63 21.50
CA ILE A 777 13.74 -8.43 21.15
C ILE A 777 14.59 -8.62 22.40
N ALA A 778 15.91 -8.78 22.26
CA ALA A 778 16.78 -8.71 23.43
C ALA A 778 17.89 -7.67 23.20
N VAL A 779 18.37 -7.10 24.30
CA VAL A 779 19.36 -6.02 24.29
C VAL A 779 20.48 -6.31 25.27
N ALA A 780 21.70 -5.96 24.91
CA ALA A 780 22.86 -6.06 25.80
C ALA A 780 23.78 -4.86 25.62
N ILE A 781 24.46 -4.45 26.68
CA ILE A 781 25.51 -3.45 26.64
C ILE A 781 26.85 -4.08 27.07
N ASP A 782 27.86 -3.94 26.22
CA ASP A 782 29.17 -4.58 26.40
C ASP A 782 29.03 -6.10 26.68
N ASP A 783 29.67 -6.61 27.72
CA ASP A 783 29.63 -8.01 28.11
C ASP A 783 28.56 -8.31 29.19
N ARG A 784 27.63 -7.37 29.45
CA ARG A 784 26.54 -7.60 30.39
C ARG A 784 25.53 -8.61 29.83
N PRO A 785 24.86 -9.39 30.68
CA PRO A 785 23.81 -10.31 30.23
C PRO A 785 22.74 -9.58 29.43
N ALA A 786 22.26 -10.22 28.38
CA ALA A 786 21.19 -9.66 27.57
C ALA A 786 19.84 -9.70 28.33
N GLU A 787 19.07 -8.66 28.16
CA GLU A 787 17.73 -8.53 28.71
C GLU A 787 16.69 -8.59 27.57
N THR A 788 15.63 -9.39 27.77
CA THR A 788 14.52 -9.48 26.83
C THR A 788 13.51 -8.38 27.08
N LEU A 789 13.20 -7.61 26.05
CA LEU A 789 12.14 -6.62 26.02
C LEU A 789 11.00 -7.15 25.19
N SER A 790 9.76 -6.88 25.60
CA SER A 790 8.56 -7.30 24.87
C SER A 790 7.54 -6.18 24.79
N PHE A 791 6.70 -6.25 23.75
CA PHE A 791 5.53 -5.40 23.60
C PHE A 791 4.37 -6.20 23.02
N ASP A 792 3.17 -5.81 23.40
CA ASP A 792 1.93 -6.40 22.91
C ASP A 792 0.94 -5.27 22.62
N LEU A 793 0.59 -5.10 21.34
CA LEU A 793 -0.33 -4.10 20.87
C LEU A 793 -1.62 -4.76 20.41
N HIS A 794 -2.71 -4.48 21.11
CA HIS A 794 -4.01 -5.03 20.77
C HIS A 794 -4.86 -4.03 20.01
N ALA A 795 -5.05 -4.30 18.71
CA ALA A 795 -5.95 -3.52 17.89
C ALA A 795 -7.41 -3.66 18.34
N THR A 796 -8.13 -2.55 18.34
CA THR A 796 -9.55 -2.51 18.68
C THR A 796 -10.32 -1.62 17.71
N GLY A 797 -11.50 -2.07 17.28
CA GLY A 797 -12.45 -1.26 16.52
C GLY A 797 -13.39 -0.41 17.39
N GLY A 798 -13.25 -0.46 18.71
CA GLY A 798 -14.14 0.20 19.68
C GLY A 798 -13.39 0.97 20.77
N ALA A 799 -14.01 1.08 21.93
CA ALA A 799 -13.42 1.78 23.06
C ALA A 799 -12.14 1.08 23.55
N GLN A 800 -11.14 1.87 23.92
CA GLN A 800 -9.82 1.40 24.36
C GLN A 800 -9.82 1.24 25.88
N HIS A 801 -10.13 0.04 26.34
CA HIS A 801 -10.29 -0.25 27.76
C HIS A 801 -8.98 -0.75 28.40
N THR A 802 -8.23 -1.60 27.73
CA THR A 802 -7.00 -2.18 28.28
C THR A 802 -5.76 -1.30 28.02
N PRO A 803 -4.68 -1.47 28.79
CA PRO A 803 -3.40 -0.80 28.54
C PRO A 803 -2.86 -1.07 27.13
N GLU A 804 -2.97 -2.32 26.66
CA GLU A 804 -2.47 -2.77 25.34
C GLU A 804 -3.25 -2.10 24.19
N GLN A 805 -4.58 -1.95 24.35
CA GLN A 805 -5.42 -1.23 23.39
C GLN A 805 -5.09 0.26 23.35
N LYS A 806 -4.81 0.87 24.49
CA LYS A 806 -4.37 2.28 24.56
C LYS A 806 -2.97 2.44 23.95
N ALA A 807 -2.06 1.49 24.20
CA ALA A 807 -0.73 1.46 23.63
C ALA A 807 -0.80 1.33 22.11
N TRP A 808 -1.68 0.45 21.59
CA TRP A 808 -1.95 0.32 20.15
C TRP A 808 -2.45 1.63 19.55
N ALA A 809 -3.50 2.23 20.13
CA ALA A 809 -4.04 3.48 19.63
C ALA A 809 -2.98 4.59 19.57
N GLN A 810 -2.16 4.70 20.62
CA GLN A 810 -1.07 5.66 20.65
C GLN A 810 0.01 5.35 19.62
N ALA A 811 0.32 4.08 19.40
CA ALA A 811 1.30 3.64 18.40
C ALA A 811 0.85 3.95 16.97
N VAL A 812 -0.42 3.68 16.62
CA VAL A 812 -0.93 3.99 15.26
C VAL A 812 -1.12 5.49 15.04
N ILE A 813 -1.55 6.25 16.07
CA ILE A 813 -1.65 7.71 16.02
C ILE A 813 -0.29 8.35 15.73
N ASN A 814 0.76 7.87 16.37
CA ASN A 814 2.12 8.39 16.22
C ASN A 814 2.91 7.69 15.09
N ASN A 815 2.36 6.62 14.53
CA ASN A 815 3.07 5.69 13.63
C ASN A 815 4.44 5.27 14.20
N LYS A 816 4.49 5.05 15.50
CA LYS A 816 5.69 4.72 16.24
C LYS A 816 5.36 3.97 17.54
N HIS A 817 6.14 2.96 17.84
CA HIS A 817 6.18 2.30 19.15
C HIS A 817 7.56 2.43 19.76
N SER A 818 7.65 2.42 21.10
CA SER A 818 8.93 2.61 21.79
C SER A 818 9.04 1.66 22.97
N LEU A 819 10.19 1.00 23.07
CA LEU A 819 10.59 0.21 24.23
C LEU A 819 11.62 1.00 25.05
N GLN A 820 11.51 0.95 26.36
CA GLN A 820 12.47 1.57 27.25
C GLN A 820 13.31 0.51 27.95
N TRP A 821 14.60 0.79 28.10
CA TRP A 821 15.55 -0.03 28.80
C TRP A 821 16.50 0.87 29.57
N ASN A 822 16.70 0.60 30.86
CA ASN A 822 17.52 1.39 31.75
C ASN A 822 18.78 0.62 32.13
N VAL A 823 19.93 1.23 31.95
CA VAL A 823 21.22 0.68 32.29
C VAL A 823 21.89 1.54 33.34
N GLN A 824 22.21 0.94 34.49
CA GLN A 824 22.84 1.63 35.57
C GLN A 824 24.37 1.55 35.51
N ASP A 825 25.03 2.57 36.05
CA ASP A 825 26.46 2.59 36.36
C ASP A 825 27.32 2.26 35.09
N LEU A 826 27.05 2.98 34.01
CA LEU A 826 27.93 2.98 32.84
C LEU A 826 29.14 3.88 33.08
N LYS A 827 30.32 3.40 32.70
CA LYS A 827 31.54 4.16 32.77
C LYS A 827 31.54 5.24 31.67
N LYS A 828 32.30 6.28 31.86
CA LYS A 828 32.61 7.23 30.78
C LYS A 828 33.42 6.52 29.68
N GLY A 829 33.03 6.70 28.42
CA GLY A 829 33.76 6.14 27.27
C GLY A 829 32.85 5.54 26.21
N SER A 830 33.45 4.73 25.33
CA SER A 830 32.77 4.02 24.27
C SER A 830 32.18 2.72 24.81
N HIS A 831 30.94 2.42 24.37
CA HIS A 831 30.22 1.20 24.72
C HIS A 831 29.64 0.58 23.46
N LYS A 832 29.38 -0.73 23.50
CA LYS A 832 28.71 -1.48 22.45
C LYS A 832 27.33 -1.89 22.90
N LEU A 833 26.32 -1.43 22.18
CA LEU A 833 24.94 -1.87 22.32
C LEU A 833 24.68 -2.97 21.30
N THR A 834 24.21 -4.12 21.74
CA THR A 834 23.77 -5.22 20.87
C THR A 834 22.26 -5.40 20.97
N VAL A 835 21.59 -5.43 19.84
CA VAL A 835 20.13 -5.72 19.72
C VAL A 835 20.00 -7.08 19.03
N TYR A 836 19.43 -8.05 19.74
CA TYR A 836 19.20 -9.40 19.23
C TYR A 836 17.77 -9.54 18.71
N ARG A 837 17.62 -10.18 17.57
CA ARG A 837 16.33 -10.66 17.13
C ARG A 837 15.87 -11.82 18.02
N ILE A 838 14.60 -11.78 18.42
CA ILE A 838 13.93 -12.92 19.06
C ILE A 838 12.71 -13.32 18.22
N ASP A 839 11.79 -12.43 17.99
CA ASP A 839 10.60 -12.72 17.20
C ASP A 839 10.65 -12.04 15.81
N ASP A 840 9.79 -12.49 14.94
CA ASP A 840 9.55 -11.92 13.62
C ASP A 840 8.69 -10.64 13.71
N ASN A 841 8.50 -9.96 12.57
CA ASN A 841 7.68 -8.74 12.46
C ASN A 841 8.19 -7.57 13.33
N VAL A 842 9.51 -7.46 13.48
CA VAL A 842 10.19 -6.34 14.15
C VAL A 842 10.80 -5.41 13.11
N VAL A 843 10.49 -4.13 13.19
CA VAL A 843 11.06 -3.07 12.35
C VAL A 843 11.76 -2.05 13.24
N LEU A 844 13.08 -2.08 13.26
CA LEU A 844 13.90 -1.14 14.05
C LEU A 844 14.08 0.17 13.27
N GLU A 845 13.87 1.32 13.93
CA GLU A 845 14.02 2.63 13.29
C GLU A 845 15.12 3.47 13.90
N LYS A 846 15.14 3.57 15.24
CA LYS A 846 16.01 4.53 15.90
C LYS A 846 16.26 4.16 17.36
N LEU A 847 17.42 4.51 17.87
CA LEU A 847 17.81 4.41 19.27
C LEU A 847 18.05 5.82 19.81
N LYS A 848 17.32 6.21 20.83
CA LYS A 848 17.57 7.44 21.60
C LYS A 848 18.15 7.06 22.96
N ILE A 849 19.26 7.64 23.32
CA ILE A 849 19.95 7.38 24.57
C ILE A 849 20.02 8.69 25.36
N GLU A 850 19.52 8.67 26.56
CA GLU A 850 19.56 9.79 27.51
C GLU A 850 20.44 9.42 28.69
N PHE A 851 21.49 10.20 28.92
CA PHE A 851 22.50 9.94 29.94
C PHE A 851 22.23 10.79 31.19
N GLU A 852 22.28 10.16 32.37
CA GLU A 852 22.16 10.80 33.67
C GLU A 852 23.50 10.70 34.38
N GLN A 853 24.07 11.85 34.77
CA GLN A 853 25.36 11.89 35.48
C GLN A 853 25.22 11.48 36.95
N LYS A 854 26.09 10.59 37.39
CA LYS A 854 26.27 10.22 38.81
C LYS A 854 27.66 10.61 39.32
N ALA A 855 27.82 10.67 40.60
CA ALA A 855 29.16 10.74 41.21
C ALA A 855 29.90 9.43 40.94
N GLU A 856 31.15 9.54 40.46
CA GLU A 856 31.99 8.33 40.34
C GLU A 856 32.13 7.70 41.74
N PRO A 857 31.96 6.36 41.88
CA PRO A 857 32.24 5.69 43.12
C PRO A 857 33.71 5.97 43.48
N GLU A 858 33.94 6.38 44.76
CA GLU A 858 35.30 6.54 45.25
C GLU A 858 36.04 5.22 45.00
N ALA A 859 37.14 5.29 44.26
CA ALA A 859 38.00 4.11 44.08
C ALA A 859 38.34 3.61 45.51
N GLU A 860 37.93 2.38 45.84
CA GLU A 860 38.39 1.74 47.05
C GLU A 860 39.94 1.80 47.05
N SER A 861 40.48 2.75 47.75
CA SER A 861 41.91 2.91 47.80
C SER A 861 42.49 1.67 48.43
N GLU A 862 43.45 1.02 47.78
CA GLU A 862 44.25 -0.11 48.37
C GLU A 862 44.80 0.22 49.74
N PHE A 863 44.71 1.47 50.16
CA PHE A 863 45.00 2.00 51.50
C PHE A 863 44.02 1.55 52.58
N ALA A 864 42.77 1.19 52.26
CA ALA A 864 41.80 0.73 53.29
C ALA A 864 42.14 -0.70 53.73
N VAL A 865 42.61 -1.56 52.85
CA VAL A 865 43.01 -2.93 53.17
C VAL A 865 44.31 -2.91 53.97
N SER A 866 45.23 -1.99 53.68
CA SER A 866 46.47 -1.85 54.48
C SER A 866 46.20 -1.35 55.90
N ARG A 867 45.23 -0.45 56.12
CA ARG A 867 44.84 0.00 57.44
C ARG A 867 44.08 -1.08 58.27
N PHE A 868 43.35 -1.96 57.57
CA PHE A 868 42.67 -3.06 58.26
C PHE A 868 43.70 -4.14 58.71
N PHE A 869 44.68 -4.48 57.88
CA PHE A 869 45.74 -5.39 58.27
C PHE A 869 46.69 -4.81 59.33
N SER A 870 47.02 -3.53 59.31
CA SER A 870 47.84 -2.91 60.36
C SER A 870 47.15 -2.83 61.73
N LYS A 871 45.82 -2.84 61.80
CA LYS A 871 45.08 -2.91 63.01
C LYS A 871 44.88 -4.36 63.57
N LEU A 872 45.04 -5.37 62.73
CA LEU A 872 44.94 -6.78 63.10
C LEU A 872 46.29 -7.36 63.54
N PHE A 873 47.42 -6.74 63.20
CA PHE A 873 48.74 -7.22 63.58
C PHE A 873 49.54 -6.09 64.31
N GLY A 874 48.88 -5.39 65.23
CA GLY A 874 49.48 -4.41 66.08
C GLY A 874 50.34 -5.06 67.11
N SER A 875 51.60 -4.84 67.00
CA SER A 875 52.72 -4.73 67.95
C SER A 875 52.73 -5.59 69.22
N ASN A 876 53.61 -6.43 69.25
CA ASN A 876 54.49 -6.53 70.46
C ASN A 876 55.88 -5.87 70.15
#